data_801e19ebb282d90e4a5e23544ea1c697
#
_entry.id   801e19ebb282d90e4a5e23544ea1c697
#
_cell.length_a   1.000
_cell.length_b   1.000
_cell.length_c   1.000
_cell.angle_alpha   90.00
_cell.angle_beta   90.00
_cell.angle_gamma   90.00
#
_symmetry.space_group_name_H-M   'P 1'
#
loop_
_entity.id
_entity.type
_entity.pdbx_description
1 polymer ?
#
loop_
_entity_poly.entity_id
_entity_poly.type
_entity_poly.pdbx_seq_one_letter_code
_entity_poly.pdbx_strand_id
1 'polypeptide(L)'
;MYKSFSMELAGRTLTVDVGRVAKQANGAAFMHYGDTVVLSTATASEKPRDGIDFFPLSVEYEEKMYAVGKIPGGFNKREGKASEHAILTSRVIDRPMRPLFPKDYRNDVTLNNMVMSVDPECDPEVVAMLGSAIATCISDIPFDGPCAMTQIGMIDGEFIVNPTLAQKAVSDLKLTVASTREKVIMIEAGAKEIPEAKMIDAIYKAHEVNQEIIKFIDSIVAEVGKPKHAYESCAIPEELFAAIKEIVPPAEMEEAVFSDDKQTREENIRVITEKLEEAFADNEEWLAVLGEAVYQYQKKTVRKMILKDHKRPDGRAITEIRPLAAEVDIIPRVHGSAMFTRGQTQICNVTTLAPLSEAQKLDGLDEFETSKRYMHQYNFPSYSVGETKPSRGPGRREIGHGALAERALVPVLPTEEEFPYAIRTVSETFESNGSTSQASICASTMSLMAAGGPIKKPVAGISCGLVTGETDDDYLVLTDIQGLEDFFGDMDFKVAGTHDGITAIQMDIKIHGLTRQIVEEAIARTKQAREYILTEVMEKAIAEPRKTVGEFAPKIIQMMIDPQKIGEVVGQRGKTINAIIDETGVKIDITDDGAVSICGTEQAMMDQAKKYIEIIASDFTEGQILTGKVVSIKDFGAFLEFAPGKEGLVHISKLAKQRVEKVEDVVSLGDVVKVVCMGKDKMGRVSFSIKDVPADAK
;
A
#
# COMPACT_ATOMS: atom_id res chain seq x y z
N MET A 1 12.98 -8.16 39.86
CA MET A 1 14.19 -7.33 40.04
C MET A 1 14.47 -6.60 38.72
N TYR A 2 14.82 -5.32 38.72
CA TYR A 2 15.18 -4.57 37.52
C TYR A 2 16.55 -5.03 37.01
N LYS A 3 16.67 -5.29 35.71
CA LYS A 3 17.93 -5.57 35.01
C LYS A 3 17.94 -4.83 33.66
N SER A 4 19.14 -4.42 33.26
CA SER A 4 19.38 -3.75 31.97
C SER A 4 20.44 -4.52 31.18
N PHE A 5 20.18 -4.74 29.92
CA PHE A 5 21.05 -5.45 28.99
C PHE A 5 21.32 -4.56 27.76
N SER A 6 22.49 -4.66 27.17
CA SER A 6 22.84 -3.87 26.00
C SER A 6 23.70 -4.63 25.00
N MET A 7 23.58 -4.29 23.74
CA MET A 7 24.41 -4.73 22.62
C MET A 7 24.63 -3.60 21.62
N GLU A 8 25.70 -3.68 20.86
CA GLU A 8 25.88 -2.81 19.69
C GLU A 8 25.19 -3.44 18.48
N LEU A 9 24.31 -2.68 17.82
CA LEU A 9 23.57 -3.07 16.63
C LEU A 9 23.72 -2.01 15.55
N ALA A 10 24.35 -2.35 14.43
CA ALA A 10 24.61 -1.42 13.33
C ALA A 10 25.29 -0.10 13.77
N GLY A 11 26.25 -0.20 14.70
CA GLY A 11 27.02 0.94 15.22
C GLY A 11 26.26 1.84 16.20
N ARG A 12 25.13 1.39 16.73
CA ARG A 12 24.30 2.10 17.71
C ARG A 12 23.94 1.18 18.87
N THR A 13 23.87 1.71 20.08
CA THR A 13 23.59 0.91 21.28
C THR A 13 22.10 0.60 21.38
N LEU A 14 21.76 -0.69 21.43
CA LEU A 14 20.44 -1.21 21.77
C LEU A 14 20.44 -1.62 23.24
N THR A 15 19.53 -1.06 24.05
CA THR A 15 19.37 -1.38 25.48
C THR A 15 17.98 -1.90 25.76
N VAL A 16 17.89 -2.91 26.63
CA VAL A 16 16.65 -3.57 27.05
C VAL A 16 16.55 -3.53 28.57
N ASP A 17 15.57 -2.81 29.10
CA ASP A 17 15.24 -2.79 30.51
C ASP A 17 14.11 -3.74 30.83
N VAL A 18 14.33 -4.70 31.72
CA VAL A 18 13.35 -5.69 32.16
C VAL A 18 13.00 -5.50 33.63
N GLY A 19 11.73 -5.62 34.01
CA GLY A 19 11.28 -5.47 35.39
C GLY A 19 11.17 -4.03 35.91
N ARG A 20 11.35 -3.04 35.04
CA ARG A 20 11.27 -1.60 35.36
C ARG A 20 9.81 -1.11 35.32
N VAL A 21 9.09 -1.42 34.23
CA VAL A 21 7.73 -0.94 33.94
C VAL A 21 6.82 -2.08 33.55
N ALA A 22 5.51 -1.86 33.47
CA ALA A 22 4.49 -2.79 32.99
C ALA A 22 4.53 -4.17 33.67
N LYS A 23 4.70 -4.23 34.99
CA LYS A 23 4.94 -5.46 35.77
C LYS A 23 3.73 -6.40 35.84
N GLN A 24 2.54 -5.97 35.41
CA GLN A 24 1.34 -6.79 35.36
C GLN A 24 1.23 -7.59 34.05
N ALA A 25 1.99 -7.23 33.00
CA ALA A 25 2.09 -8.02 31.80
C ALA A 25 2.87 -9.33 32.07
N ASN A 26 2.58 -10.40 31.31
CA ASN A 26 3.34 -11.66 31.41
C ASN A 26 4.82 -11.44 31.09
N GLY A 27 5.11 -10.58 30.08
CA GLY A 27 6.43 -10.10 29.75
C GLY A 27 6.43 -8.63 29.33
N ALA A 28 7.48 -7.89 29.66
CA ALA A 28 7.65 -6.49 29.26
C ALA A 28 9.12 -6.18 29.03
N ALA A 29 9.39 -5.52 27.89
CA ALA A 29 10.70 -5.01 27.51
C ALA A 29 10.58 -3.50 27.25
N PHE A 30 11.34 -2.70 27.99
CA PHE A 30 11.42 -1.27 27.75
C PHE A 30 12.70 -1.02 26.95
N MET A 31 12.50 -0.76 25.67
CA MET A 31 13.53 -0.77 24.65
C MET A 31 14.07 0.62 24.40
N HIS A 32 15.39 0.74 24.27
CA HIS A 32 16.08 1.95 23.84
C HIS A 32 17.03 1.63 22.70
N TYR A 33 16.95 2.37 21.60
CA TYR A 33 17.88 2.29 20.48
C TYR A 33 18.25 3.71 20.06
N GLY A 34 19.44 4.17 20.42
CA GLY A 34 19.70 5.59 20.47
C GLY A 34 18.68 6.29 21.38
N ASP A 35 18.07 7.37 20.92
CA ASP A 35 17.01 8.09 21.64
C ASP A 35 15.59 7.56 21.27
N THR A 36 15.48 6.54 20.42
CA THR A 36 14.21 5.87 20.19
C THR A 36 13.83 4.98 21.37
N VAL A 37 12.62 5.14 21.88
CA VAL A 37 12.08 4.39 23.01
C VAL A 37 10.76 3.73 22.65
N VAL A 38 10.68 2.41 22.86
CA VAL A 38 9.46 1.62 22.67
C VAL A 38 9.20 0.75 23.89
N LEU A 39 7.98 0.80 24.42
CA LEU A 39 7.51 -0.16 25.41
C LEU A 39 6.81 -1.32 24.67
N SER A 40 7.38 -2.51 24.75
CA SER A 40 6.81 -3.74 24.23
C SER A 40 6.32 -4.64 25.37
N THR A 41 5.09 -5.11 25.28
CA THR A 41 4.48 -6.01 26.29
C THR A 41 3.86 -7.23 25.64
N ALA A 42 3.89 -8.35 26.34
CA ALA A 42 3.20 -9.58 25.98
C ALA A 42 2.26 -9.98 27.12
N THR A 43 1.00 -10.22 26.81
CA THR A 43 -0.02 -10.58 27.78
C THR A 43 -0.89 -11.71 27.22
N ALA A 44 -1.17 -12.73 28.01
CA ALA A 44 -2.05 -13.84 27.65
C ALA A 44 -3.21 -13.98 28.63
N SER A 45 -4.37 -14.47 28.13
CA SER A 45 -5.48 -14.88 28.99
C SER A 45 -5.12 -16.17 29.75
N GLU A 46 -5.75 -16.38 30.90
CA GLU A 46 -5.54 -17.59 31.69
C GLU A 46 -6.16 -18.84 31.04
N LYS A 47 -7.22 -18.67 30.23
CA LYS A 47 -7.95 -19.75 29.54
C LYS A 47 -8.36 -19.28 28.15
N PRO A 48 -8.56 -20.23 27.21
CA PRO A 48 -9.16 -19.92 25.92
C PRO A 48 -10.64 -19.50 26.11
N ARG A 49 -11.17 -18.75 25.15
CA ARG A 49 -12.60 -18.44 25.07
C ARG A 49 -13.40 -19.66 24.61
N ASP A 50 -14.61 -19.80 25.10
CA ASP A 50 -15.47 -20.90 24.66
C ASP A 50 -15.73 -20.85 23.15
N GLY A 51 -15.63 -22.02 22.51
CA GLY A 51 -15.89 -22.18 21.08
C GLY A 51 -14.88 -21.55 20.12
N ILE A 52 -13.68 -21.19 20.60
CA ILE A 52 -12.62 -20.65 19.73
C ILE A 52 -11.92 -21.78 18.94
N ASP A 53 -11.86 -21.66 17.63
CA ASP A 53 -11.28 -22.63 16.69
C ASP A 53 -9.92 -22.18 16.10
N PHE A 54 -9.46 -20.96 16.42
CA PHE A 54 -8.19 -20.41 15.94
C PHE A 54 -7.36 -19.84 17.10
N PHE A 55 -6.08 -19.58 16.85
CA PHE A 55 -5.20 -18.88 17.81
C PHE A 55 -5.40 -17.35 17.73
N PRO A 56 -5.95 -16.72 18.79
CA PRO A 56 -6.28 -15.30 18.79
C PRO A 56 -5.07 -14.43 19.21
N LEU A 57 -4.12 -14.24 18.32
CA LEU A 57 -3.00 -13.32 18.49
C LEU A 57 -3.39 -11.93 17.97
N SER A 58 -3.28 -10.92 18.82
CA SER A 58 -3.37 -9.50 18.46
C SER A 58 -2.04 -8.82 18.63
N VAL A 59 -1.58 -8.16 17.58
CA VAL A 59 -0.37 -7.31 17.63
C VAL A 59 -0.80 -5.87 17.39
N GLU A 60 -0.42 -4.98 18.29
CA GLU A 60 -0.68 -3.55 18.22
C GLU A 60 0.62 -2.78 18.17
N TYR A 61 0.68 -1.80 17.28
CA TYR A 61 1.76 -0.82 17.20
C TYR A 61 1.13 0.56 17.35
N GLU A 62 1.46 1.24 18.43
CA GLU A 62 0.84 2.50 18.80
C GLU A 62 1.78 3.67 18.55
N GLU A 63 1.45 4.48 17.56
CA GLU A 63 2.13 5.72 17.23
C GLU A 63 1.63 6.84 18.13
N LYS A 64 2.46 7.29 19.06
CA LYS A 64 2.16 8.42 19.93
C LYS A 64 2.78 9.69 19.36
N MET A 65 1.95 10.68 19.00
CA MET A 65 2.42 11.91 18.37
C MET A 65 3.39 12.70 19.25
N TYR A 66 3.30 12.56 20.57
CA TYR A 66 4.29 13.15 21.49
C TYR A 66 5.72 12.59 21.31
N ALA A 67 5.87 11.40 20.72
CA ALA A 67 7.17 10.80 20.43
C ALA A 67 8.03 11.63 19.47
N VAL A 68 7.39 12.48 18.65
CA VAL A 68 8.02 13.46 17.75
C VAL A 68 7.61 14.90 18.09
N GLY A 69 7.15 15.15 19.32
CA GLY A 69 6.80 16.49 19.79
C GLY A 69 5.55 17.12 19.13
N LYS A 70 4.69 16.33 18.52
CA LYS A 70 3.47 16.78 17.81
C LYS A 70 2.22 16.60 18.68
N ILE A 71 1.24 17.47 18.48
CA ILE A 71 -0.14 17.29 18.96
C ILE A 71 -0.95 16.73 17.80
N PRO A 72 -1.77 15.67 18.00
CA PRO A 72 -2.60 15.08 16.94
C PRO A 72 -3.44 16.13 16.21
N GLY A 73 -3.45 16.06 14.86
CA GLY A 73 -4.13 17.06 14.00
C GLY A 73 -5.66 17.05 14.08
N GLY A 74 -6.28 15.93 14.49
CA GLY A 74 -7.72 15.78 14.58
C GLY A 74 -8.39 16.73 15.59
N PHE A 75 -9.70 16.90 15.49
CA PHE A 75 -10.48 17.83 16.32
C PHE A 75 -10.32 17.58 17.82
N ASN A 76 -10.32 16.33 18.25
CA ASN A 76 -10.20 15.95 19.68
C ASN A 76 -8.77 16.01 20.21
N LYS A 77 -7.77 16.35 19.37
CA LYS A 77 -6.36 16.41 19.76
C LYS A 77 -5.87 15.13 20.47
N ARG A 78 -6.35 13.98 20.01
CA ARG A 78 -6.03 12.66 20.53
C ARG A 78 -5.81 11.70 19.35
N GLU A 79 -4.90 10.74 19.50
CA GLU A 79 -4.72 9.64 18.56
C GLU A 79 -6.04 8.87 18.40
N GLY A 80 -6.41 8.59 17.15
CA GLY A 80 -7.62 7.89 16.78
C GLY A 80 -7.39 6.40 16.53
N LYS A 81 -7.93 5.91 15.42
CA LYS A 81 -7.66 4.54 14.94
C LYS A 81 -6.20 4.44 14.49
N ALA A 82 -5.66 3.22 14.55
CA ALA A 82 -4.32 2.94 14.03
C ALA A 82 -4.17 3.43 12.58
N SER A 83 -3.06 4.09 12.28
CA SER A 83 -2.70 4.50 10.93
C SER A 83 -2.49 3.29 10.01
N GLU A 84 -2.47 3.50 8.70
CA GLU A 84 -2.08 2.45 7.74
C GLU A 84 -0.69 1.90 8.06
N HIS A 85 0.27 2.78 8.36
CA HIS A 85 1.62 2.42 8.76
C HIS A 85 1.62 1.55 10.04
N ALA A 86 0.89 1.95 11.08
CA ALA A 86 0.79 1.18 12.33
C ALA A 86 0.20 -0.23 12.10
N ILE A 87 -0.81 -0.34 11.23
CA ILE A 87 -1.41 -1.63 10.85
C ILE A 87 -0.39 -2.50 10.11
N LEU A 88 0.37 -1.94 9.18
CA LEU A 88 1.38 -2.67 8.41
C LEU A 88 2.52 -3.13 9.32
N THR A 89 3.03 -2.29 10.22
CA THR A 89 4.05 -2.66 11.19
C THR A 89 3.56 -3.78 12.13
N SER A 90 2.31 -3.68 12.63
CA SER A 90 1.69 -4.75 13.42
C SER A 90 1.68 -6.08 12.67
N ARG A 91 1.38 -6.08 11.37
CA ARG A 91 1.39 -7.28 10.52
C ARG A 91 2.79 -7.84 10.28
N VAL A 92 3.79 -6.97 10.13
CA VAL A 92 5.20 -7.39 10.01
C VAL A 92 5.68 -8.09 11.28
N ILE A 93 5.20 -7.67 12.46
CA ILE A 93 5.50 -8.33 13.74
C ILE A 93 4.71 -9.64 13.90
N ASP A 94 3.41 -9.65 13.58
CA ASP A 94 2.53 -10.83 13.72
C ASP A 94 3.05 -12.04 12.92
N ARG A 95 3.42 -11.83 11.66
CA ARG A 95 3.76 -12.92 10.73
C ARG A 95 4.89 -13.85 11.20
N PRO A 96 6.06 -13.37 11.66
CA PRO A 96 7.11 -14.24 12.17
C PRO A 96 6.85 -14.77 13.59
N MET A 97 6.03 -14.07 14.39
CA MET A 97 5.74 -14.48 15.76
C MET A 97 4.71 -15.62 15.81
N ARG A 98 3.66 -15.53 15.01
CA ARG A 98 2.52 -16.45 15.03
C ARG A 98 2.90 -17.93 14.83
N PRO A 99 3.77 -18.32 13.90
CA PRO A 99 4.16 -19.73 13.70
C PRO A 99 4.94 -20.35 14.86
N LEU A 100 5.47 -19.51 15.76
CA LEU A 100 6.29 -19.95 16.90
C LEU A 100 5.46 -20.22 18.17
N PHE A 101 4.15 -19.99 18.14
CA PHE A 101 3.24 -20.47 19.19
C PHE A 101 2.82 -21.91 18.92
N PRO A 102 2.52 -22.70 19.97
CA PRO A 102 2.04 -24.07 19.79
C PRO A 102 0.75 -24.10 18.94
N LYS A 103 0.63 -25.08 18.04
CA LYS A 103 -0.49 -25.18 17.09
C LYS A 103 -1.85 -25.41 17.77
N ASP A 104 -1.85 -25.99 18.96
CA ASP A 104 -3.01 -26.31 19.78
C ASP A 104 -3.26 -25.31 20.92
N TYR A 105 -2.51 -24.21 20.97
CA TYR A 105 -2.69 -23.11 21.91
C TYR A 105 -3.80 -22.16 21.46
N ARG A 106 -4.78 -21.88 22.33
CA ARG A 106 -5.97 -21.07 21.99
C ARG A 106 -6.24 -19.92 22.97
N ASN A 107 -5.38 -19.69 23.95
CA ASN A 107 -5.49 -18.51 24.81
C ASN A 107 -5.31 -17.22 23.99
N ASP A 108 -6.05 -16.16 24.36
CA ASP A 108 -5.82 -14.85 23.75
C ASP A 108 -4.41 -14.35 24.10
N VAL A 109 -3.68 -13.88 23.11
CA VAL A 109 -2.38 -13.22 23.29
C VAL A 109 -2.42 -11.84 22.66
N THR A 110 -1.96 -10.84 23.41
CA THR A 110 -1.79 -9.48 22.92
C THR A 110 -0.34 -9.04 23.06
N LEU A 111 0.27 -8.64 21.95
CA LEU A 111 1.56 -7.96 21.89
C LEU A 111 1.29 -6.47 21.63
N ASN A 112 1.64 -5.63 22.59
CA ASN A 112 1.46 -4.18 22.44
C ASN A 112 2.81 -3.49 22.39
N ASN A 113 3.01 -2.63 21.39
CA ASN A 113 4.22 -1.85 21.16
C ASN A 113 3.87 -0.38 21.13
N MET A 114 4.23 0.37 22.15
CA MET A 114 3.96 1.79 22.26
C MET A 114 5.25 2.59 21.97
N VAL A 115 5.25 3.35 20.90
CA VAL A 115 6.36 4.25 20.54
C VAL A 115 6.29 5.51 21.38
N MET A 116 7.31 5.76 22.17
CA MET A 116 7.34 6.86 23.16
C MET A 116 8.33 7.97 22.82
N SER A 117 9.35 7.66 22.01
CA SER A 117 10.32 8.61 21.49
C SER A 117 10.88 8.10 20.17
N VAL A 118 11.14 8.98 19.21
CA VAL A 118 11.72 8.64 17.90
C VAL A 118 13.00 9.42 17.66
N ASP A 119 14.07 8.69 17.44
CA ASP A 119 15.35 9.17 16.92
C ASP A 119 15.40 8.88 15.41
N PRO A 120 15.59 9.88 14.55
CA PRO A 120 15.67 9.67 13.09
C PRO A 120 16.77 8.69 12.63
N GLU A 121 17.76 8.45 13.46
CA GLU A 121 18.82 7.46 13.17
C GLU A 121 18.44 6.03 13.60
N CYS A 122 17.39 5.86 14.41
CA CYS A 122 17.02 4.59 15.02
C CYS A 122 15.53 4.30 14.81
N ASP A 123 15.22 3.51 13.78
CA ASP A 123 13.85 3.20 13.39
C ASP A 123 13.04 2.51 14.50
N PRO A 124 11.91 3.08 14.95
CA PRO A 124 11.06 2.47 15.97
C PRO A 124 10.42 1.15 15.54
N GLU A 125 10.25 0.87 14.22
CA GLU A 125 9.74 -0.42 13.73
C GLU A 125 10.67 -1.57 14.18
N VAL A 126 11.98 -1.43 13.95
CA VAL A 126 12.98 -2.44 14.36
C VAL A 126 12.93 -2.66 15.86
N VAL A 127 12.84 -1.59 16.64
CA VAL A 127 12.77 -1.65 18.11
C VAL A 127 11.51 -2.38 18.59
N ALA A 128 10.35 -2.11 17.97
CA ALA A 128 9.09 -2.78 18.30
C ALA A 128 9.12 -4.27 17.95
N MET A 129 9.70 -4.63 16.80
CA MET A 129 9.88 -6.02 16.39
C MET A 129 10.71 -6.81 17.40
N LEU A 130 11.87 -6.27 17.77
CA LEU A 130 12.76 -6.91 18.75
C LEU A 130 12.15 -6.91 20.15
N GLY A 131 11.50 -5.83 20.54
CA GLY A 131 10.82 -5.72 21.82
C GLY A 131 9.69 -6.73 21.99
N SER A 132 8.89 -6.98 20.95
CA SER A 132 7.85 -8.01 20.93
C SER A 132 8.43 -9.41 21.12
N ALA A 133 9.50 -9.73 20.40
CA ALA A 133 10.18 -11.03 20.52
C ALA A 133 10.75 -11.22 21.93
N ILE A 134 11.45 -10.23 22.49
CA ILE A 134 12.04 -10.27 23.82
C ILE A 134 10.95 -10.40 24.89
N ALA A 135 9.91 -9.54 24.86
CA ALA A 135 8.82 -9.57 25.83
C ALA A 135 8.12 -10.94 25.86
N THR A 136 7.92 -11.57 24.71
CA THR A 136 7.30 -12.91 24.61
C THR A 136 8.25 -14.00 25.11
N CYS A 137 9.54 -13.94 24.73
CA CYS A 137 10.53 -14.94 25.16
C CYS A 137 10.75 -14.97 26.68
N ILE A 138 10.82 -13.80 27.34
CA ILE A 138 11.01 -13.71 28.80
C ILE A 138 9.74 -13.97 29.60
N SER A 139 8.55 -13.96 28.95
CA SER A 139 7.26 -14.24 29.59
C SER A 139 7.09 -15.72 29.90
N ASP A 140 6.04 -16.04 30.66
CA ASP A 140 5.59 -17.41 30.87
C ASP A 140 4.67 -17.94 29.76
N ILE A 141 4.40 -17.16 28.70
CA ILE A 141 3.57 -17.57 27.56
C ILE A 141 4.31 -18.64 26.75
N PRO A 142 3.66 -19.77 26.38
CA PRO A 142 4.24 -20.80 25.51
C PRO A 142 4.65 -20.21 24.15
N PHE A 143 5.94 -20.25 23.85
CA PHE A 143 6.51 -19.67 22.64
C PHE A 143 7.83 -20.34 22.30
N ASP A 144 7.98 -20.83 21.08
CA ASP A 144 9.16 -21.55 20.58
C ASP A 144 10.11 -20.60 19.80
N GLY A 145 10.44 -19.47 20.47
CA GLY A 145 11.41 -18.51 19.98
C GLY A 145 12.82 -18.73 20.57
N PRO A 146 13.72 -17.76 20.38
CA PRO A 146 13.47 -16.42 19.85
C PRO A 146 13.38 -16.36 18.33
N CYS A 147 12.81 -15.24 17.85
CA CYS A 147 13.07 -14.73 16.52
C CYS A 147 13.66 -13.32 16.62
N ALA A 148 14.42 -12.95 15.61
CA ALA A 148 14.95 -11.59 15.46
C ALA A 148 14.60 -11.04 14.09
N MET A 149 14.51 -9.72 13.97
CA MET A 149 14.19 -9.02 12.72
C MET A 149 15.20 -7.91 12.48
N THR A 150 15.62 -7.79 11.20
CA THR A 150 16.58 -6.78 10.76
C THR A 150 16.06 -6.17 9.46
N GLN A 151 16.26 -4.86 9.31
CA GLN A 151 16.04 -4.15 8.04
C GLN A 151 17.35 -4.03 7.27
N ILE A 152 17.28 -4.19 5.95
CA ILE A 152 18.38 -3.96 5.01
C ILE A 152 17.95 -2.91 3.99
N GLY A 153 18.74 -1.85 3.89
CA GLY A 153 18.71 -0.90 2.78
C GLY A 153 19.81 -1.21 1.78
N MET A 154 19.76 -0.55 0.62
CA MET A 154 20.84 -0.58 -0.38
C MET A 154 21.03 0.79 -0.98
N ILE A 155 22.25 1.33 -0.90
CA ILE A 155 22.66 2.60 -1.51
C ILE A 155 23.94 2.35 -2.31
N ASP A 156 23.96 2.77 -3.57
CA ASP A 156 25.08 2.56 -4.48
C ASP A 156 25.54 1.08 -4.58
N GLY A 157 24.59 0.15 -4.46
CA GLY A 157 24.83 -1.29 -4.51
C GLY A 157 25.33 -1.93 -3.22
N GLU A 158 25.60 -1.15 -2.17
CA GLU A 158 26.08 -1.62 -0.86
C GLU A 158 24.92 -1.78 0.14
N PHE A 159 24.94 -2.87 0.92
CA PHE A 159 23.92 -3.15 1.92
C PHE A 159 24.14 -2.34 3.21
N ILE A 160 23.06 -1.77 3.72
CA ILE A 160 23.06 -1.01 4.98
C ILE A 160 22.11 -1.70 5.95
N VAL A 161 22.64 -2.08 7.12
CA VAL A 161 21.88 -2.70 8.21
C VAL A 161 21.16 -1.63 9.01
N ASN A 162 19.84 -1.80 9.21
CA ASN A 162 18.98 -0.87 9.93
C ASN A 162 19.20 0.59 9.48
N PRO A 163 18.89 0.91 8.21
CA PRO A 163 19.13 2.24 7.66
C PRO A 163 18.38 3.32 8.47
N THR A 164 19.01 4.49 8.60
CA THR A 164 18.38 5.70 9.16
C THR A 164 17.23 6.17 8.28
N LEU A 165 16.35 7.06 8.77
CA LEU A 165 15.26 7.62 7.95
C LEU A 165 15.80 8.32 6.70
N ALA A 166 16.90 9.09 6.83
CA ALA A 166 17.53 9.73 5.68
C ALA A 166 18.09 8.73 4.65
N GLN A 167 18.66 7.62 5.11
CA GLN A 167 19.15 6.55 4.23
C GLN A 167 17.99 5.79 3.56
N LYS A 168 16.88 5.58 4.25
CA LYS A 168 15.67 4.97 3.67
C LYS A 168 15.11 5.78 2.49
N ALA A 169 15.12 7.10 2.59
CA ALA A 169 14.60 8.00 1.55
C ALA A 169 15.34 7.86 0.20
N VAL A 170 16.63 7.50 0.23
CA VAL A 170 17.46 7.34 -0.99
C VAL A 170 17.78 5.89 -1.33
N SER A 171 17.36 4.95 -0.50
CA SER A 171 17.64 3.52 -0.67
C SER A 171 16.89 2.93 -1.87
N ASP A 172 17.53 2.00 -2.57
CA ASP A 172 16.93 1.20 -3.63
C ASP A 172 16.24 -0.07 -3.10
N LEU A 173 16.40 -0.36 -1.82
CA LEU A 173 15.85 -1.53 -1.14
C LEU A 173 15.31 -1.15 0.23
N LYS A 174 14.08 -1.55 0.52
CA LYS A 174 13.51 -1.63 1.87
C LYS A 174 13.17 -3.09 2.13
N LEU A 175 14.07 -3.83 2.79
CA LEU A 175 13.92 -5.24 3.08
C LEU A 175 13.84 -5.45 4.59
N THR A 176 12.84 -6.19 5.05
CA THR A 176 12.74 -6.69 6.43
C THR A 176 12.78 -8.21 6.41
N VAL A 177 13.68 -8.80 7.18
CA VAL A 177 13.83 -10.25 7.32
C VAL A 177 13.74 -10.63 8.78
N ALA A 178 12.88 -11.58 9.10
CA ALA A 178 12.88 -12.25 10.39
C ALA A 178 13.49 -13.65 10.28
N SER A 179 14.20 -14.05 11.31
CA SER A 179 14.87 -15.35 11.39
C SER A 179 14.68 -16.01 12.75
N THR A 180 14.67 -17.34 12.77
CA THR A 180 14.94 -18.18 13.94
C THR A 180 16.42 -18.46 14.02
N ARG A 181 16.87 -19.36 14.90
CA ARG A 181 18.30 -19.73 15.04
C ARG A 181 18.91 -20.28 13.78
N GLU A 182 18.13 -20.94 12.93
CA GLU A 182 18.64 -21.65 11.76
C GLU A 182 18.05 -21.17 10.42
N LYS A 183 16.83 -20.62 10.44
CA LYS A 183 16.01 -20.44 9.24
C LYS A 183 15.42 -19.04 9.14
N VAL A 184 15.14 -18.62 7.91
CA VAL A 184 14.37 -17.42 7.61
C VAL A 184 12.88 -17.69 7.81
N ILE A 185 12.18 -16.85 8.59
CA ILE A 185 10.77 -17.06 8.96
C ILE A 185 9.84 -16.01 8.37
N MET A 186 10.34 -14.87 7.92
CA MET A 186 9.56 -13.83 7.24
C MET A 186 10.44 -12.98 6.35
N ILE A 187 9.92 -12.63 5.18
CA ILE A 187 10.55 -11.68 4.24
C ILE A 187 9.49 -10.69 3.80
N GLU A 188 9.81 -9.41 3.87
CA GLU A 188 9.02 -8.33 3.27
C GLU A 188 9.94 -7.33 2.60
N ALA A 189 9.73 -7.04 1.30
CA ALA A 189 10.57 -6.13 0.56
C ALA A 189 9.77 -5.19 -0.35
N GLY A 190 10.27 -3.96 -0.47
CA GLY A 190 10.04 -3.05 -1.58
C GLY A 190 11.39 -2.72 -2.22
N ALA A 191 11.48 -2.77 -3.55
CA ALA A 191 12.76 -2.69 -4.23
C ALA A 191 12.64 -1.99 -5.60
N LYS A 192 13.69 -1.29 -6.01
CA LYS A 192 13.78 -0.66 -7.33
C LYS A 192 14.40 -1.63 -8.32
N GLU A 193 13.62 -2.63 -8.76
CA GLU A 193 14.01 -3.64 -9.76
C GLU A 193 15.32 -4.36 -9.40
N ILE A 194 15.44 -4.81 -8.15
CA ILE A 194 16.64 -5.52 -7.67
C ILE A 194 16.71 -6.91 -8.28
N PRO A 195 17.84 -7.30 -8.90
CA PRO A 195 18.04 -8.65 -9.43
C PRO A 195 17.90 -9.72 -8.34
N GLU A 196 17.34 -10.89 -8.71
CA GLU A 196 17.04 -11.99 -7.79
C GLU A 196 18.25 -12.43 -6.95
N ALA A 197 19.43 -12.57 -7.55
CA ALA A 197 20.64 -12.94 -6.84
C ALA A 197 21.02 -11.93 -5.75
N LYS A 198 20.94 -10.63 -6.06
CA LYS A 198 21.24 -9.57 -5.10
C LYS A 198 20.21 -9.51 -3.97
N MET A 199 18.93 -9.81 -4.27
CA MET A 199 17.88 -9.93 -3.26
C MET A 199 18.16 -11.10 -2.30
N ILE A 200 18.58 -12.25 -2.81
CA ILE A 200 18.98 -13.40 -1.99
C ILE A 200 20.14 -13.03 -1.07
N ASP A 201 21.17 -12.36 -1.58
CA ASP A 201 22.31 -11.90 -0.78
C ASP A 201 21.86 -10.95 0.34
N ALA A 202 20.94 -10.03 0.07
CA ALA A 202 20.37 -9.12 1.06
C ALA A 202 19.60 -9.87 2.16
N ILE A 203 18.80 -10.87 1.78
CA ILE A 203 18.03 -11.70 2.73
C ILE A 203 18.97 -12.42 3.69
N TYR A 204 20.04 -13.03 3.17
CA TYR A 204 20.98 -13.78 4.02
C TYR A 204 21.94 -12.87 4.77
N LYS A 205 22.19 -11.65 4.30
CA LYS A 205 22.87 -10.62 5.10
C LYS A 205 22.07 -10.24 6.35
N ALA A 206 20.76 -10.06 6.22
CA ALA A 206 19.87 -9.84 7.35
C ALA A 206 19.82 -11.05 8.29
N HIS A 207 19.78 -12.27 7.73
CA HIS A 207 19.81 -13.51 8.53
C HIS A 207 21.06 -13.62 9.39
N GLU A 208 22.25 -13.27 8.87
CA GLU A 208 23.50 -13.21 9.64
C GLU A 208 23.40 -12.25 10.83
N VAL A 209 22.89 -11.05 10.60
CA VAL A 209 22.70 -10.06 11.69
C VAL A 209 21.71 -10.57 12.72
N ASN A 210 20.62 -11.21 12.28
CA ASN A 210 19.62 -11.79 13.18
C ASN A 210 20.23 -12.85 14.12
N GLN A 211 21.25 -13.61 13.69
CA GLN A 211 21.91 -14.59 14.56
C GLN A 211 22.61 -13.94 15.76
N GLU A 212 23.22 -12.77 15.58
CA GLU A 212 23.83 -12.03 16.69
C GLU A 212 22.76 -11.49 17.66
N ILE A 213 21.65 -11.00 17.13
CA ILE A 213 20.52 -10.53 17.94
C ILE A 213 19.89 -11.70 18.72
N ILE A 214 19.74 -12.87 18.10
CA ILE A 214 19.20 -14.08 18.76
C ILE A 214 20.09 -14.50 19.95
N LYS A 215 21.42 -14.50 19.81
CA LYS A 215 22.33 -14.77 20.92
C LYS A 215 22.14 -13.78 22.06
N PHE A 216 21.93 -12.52 21.75
CA PHE A 216 21.64 -11.49 22.76
C PHE A 216 20.31 -11.76 23.46
N ILE A 217 19.24 -12.09 22.73
CA ILE A 217 17.94 -12.46 23.31
C ILE A 217 18.08 -13.69 24.22
N ASP A 218 18.81 -14.72 23.78
CA ASP A 218 19.07 -15.92 24.58
C ASP A 218 19.76 -15.59 25.89
N SER A 219 20.71 -14.66 25.90
CA SER A 219 21.37 -14.19 27.13
C SER A 219 20.40 -13.51 28.10
N ILE A 220 19.45 -12.73 27.59
CA ILE A 220 18.39 -12.09 28.41
C ILE A 220 17.48 -13.16 29.00
N VAL A 221 17.02 -14.10 28.18
CA VAL A 221 16.12 -15.19 28.60
C VAL A 221 16.75 -16.07 29.66
N ALA A 222 18.06 -16.36 29.55
CA ALA A 222 18.79 -17.14 30.53
C ALA A 222 18.81 -16.49 31.93
N GLU A 223 18.79 -15.15 31.99
CA GLU A 223 18.83 -14.43 33.26
C GLU A 223 17.49 -14.06 33.86
N VAL A 224 16.48 -13.77 33.03
CA VAL A 224 15.19 -13.21 33.47
C VAL A 224 13.97 -13.93 32.92
N GLY A 225 14.17 -14.94 32.09
CA GLY A 225 13.08 -15.73 31.52
C GLY A 225 12.26 -16.48 32.58
N LYS A 226 10.96 -16.54 32.37
CA LYS A 226 10.04 -17.30 33.24
C LYS A 226 9.79 -18.70 32.65
N PRO A 227 9.54 -19.71 33.51
CA PRO A 227 9.03 -21.01 33.05
C PRO A 227 7.72 -20.81 32.29
N LYS A 228 7.53 -21.53 31.18
CA LYS A 228 6.32 -21.44 30.38
C LYS A 228 5.15 -22.08 31.13
N HIS A 229 3.97 -21.41 31.13
CA HIS A 229 2.78 -21.94 31.79
C HIS A 229 2.20 -23.14 31.01
N ALA A 230 1.60 -24.08 31.77
CA ALA A 230 0.80 -25.14 31.16
C ALA A 230 -0.50 -24.57 30.62
N TYR A 231 -1.00 -25.14 29.53
CA TYR A 231 -2.27 -24.75 28.90
C TYR A 231 -3.10 -25.96 28.53
N GLU A 232 -4.40 -25.76 28.34
CA GLU A 232 -5.30 -26.79 27.85
C GLU A 232 -5.10 -26.97 26.35
N SER A 233 -4.67 -28.18 25.94
CA SER A 233 -4.47 -28.52 24.53
C SER A 233 -5.81 -28.70 23.83
N CYS A 234 -5.98 -28.02 22.67
CA CYS A 234 -7.12 -28.19 21.78
C CYS A 234 -6.82 -29.16 20.63
N ALA A 235 -5.88 -30.08 20.81
CA ALA A 235 -5.56 -31.11 19.81
C ALA A 235 -6.76 -32.09 19.64
N ILE A 236 -6.98 -32.50 18.40
CA ILE A 236 -8.04 -33.45 18.05
C ILE A 236 -7.70 -34.85 18.63
N PRO A 237 -8.65 -35.55 19.31
CA PRO A 237 -8.40 -36.88 19.78
C PRO A 237 -8.06 -37.88 18.68
N GLU A 238 -7.04 -38.70 18.87
CA GLU A 238 -6.61 -39.70 17.88
C GLU A 238 -7.71 -40.70 17.56
N GLU A 239 -8.54 -41.03 18.58
CA GLU A 239 -9.70 -41.95 18.47
C GLU A 239 -10.74 -41.41 17.48
N LEU A 240 -10.99 -40.10 17.48
CA LEU A 240 -11.89 -39.46 16.52
C LEU A 240 -11.35 -39.57 15.10
N PHE A 241 -10.05 -39.33 14.91
CA PHE A 241 -9.43 -39.52 13.61
C PHE A 241 -9.52 -40.96 13.08
N ALA A 242 -9.35 -41.95 13.94
CA ALA A 242 -9.50 -43.35 13.58
C ALA A 242 -10.95 -43.64 13.14
N ALA A 243 -11.93 -43.23 13.92
CA ALA A 243 -13.34 -43.40 13.61
C ALA A 243 -13.78 -42.69 12.31
N ILE A 244 -13.27 -41.47 12.05
CA ILE A 244 -13.54 -40.77 10.80
C ILE A 244 -13.02 -41.57 9.60
N LYS A 245 -11.80 -42.15 9.67
CA LYS A 245 -11.20 -42.93 8.58
C LYS A 245 -11.90 -44.24 8.32
N GLU A 246 -12.55 -44.82 9.29
CA GLU A 246 -13.38 -46.03 9.10
C GLU A 246 -14.64 -45.69 8.29
N ILE A 247 -15.26 -44.52 8.52
CA ILE A 247 -16.49 -44.07 7.84
C ILE A 247 -16.20 -43.46 6.49
N VAL A 248 -15.12 -42.67 6.40
CA VAL A 248 -14.64 -41.98 5.20
C VAL A 248 -13.20 -42.43 4.89
N PRO A 249 -13.03 -43.49 4.10
CA PRO A 249 -11.72 -43.97 3.71
C PRO A 249 -10.89 -42.93 2.98
N PRO A 250 -9.52 -43.01 3.00
CA PRO A 250 -8.65 -42.04 2.35
C PRO A 250 -8.96 -41.78 0.87
N ALA A 251 -9.39 -42.83 0.13
CA ALA A 251 -9.74 -42.67 -1.28
C ALA A 251 -10.99 -41.83 -1.50
N GLU A 252 -12.02 -41.90 -0.61
CA GLU A 252 -13.22 -41.08 -0.64
C GLU A 252 -12.89 -39.60 -0.35
N MET A 253 -12.03 -39.34 0.64
CA MET A 253 -11.56 -37.99 0.94
C MET A 253 -10.71 -37.42 -0.20
N GLU A 254 -9.85 -38.21 -0.84
CA GLU A 254 -9.05 -37.80 -1.98
C GLU A 254 -9.93 -37.43 -3.18
N GLU A 255 -10.97 -38.20 -3.46
CA GLU A 255 -11.95 -37.91 -4.52
C GLU A 255 -12.72 -36.61 -4.22
N ALA A 256 -13.09 -36.40 -2.97
CA ALA A 256 -13.87 -35.22 -2.55
C ALA A 256 -13.07 -33.90 -2.72
N VAL A 257 -11.77 -33.92 -2.45
CA VAL A 257 -10.91 -32.72 -2.58
C VAL A 257 -10.36 -32.52 -3.99
N PHE A 258 -10.47 -33.51 -4.88
CA PHE A 258 -9.93 -33.44 -6.24
C PHE A 258 -10.95 -32.89 -7.23
N SER A 259 -10.91 -31.56 -7.41
CA SER A 259 -11.70 -30.83 -8.42
C SER A 259 -11.02 -29.48 -8.72
N ASP A 260 -11.11 -28.99 -9.92
CA ASP A 260 -10.71 -27.64 -10.34
C ASP A 260 -11.71 -26.56 -9.88
N ASP A 261 -12.95 -26.97 -9.59
CA ASP A 261 -14.01 -26.07 -9.11
C ASP A 261 -14.11 -26.03 -7.61
N LYS A 262 -13.98 -24.84 -7.03
CA LYS A 262 -14.01 -24.60 -5.58
C LYS A 262 -15.35 -24.99 -4.97
N GLN A 263 -16.48 -24.62 -5.61
CA GLN A 263 -17.82 -24.87 -5.05
C GLN A 263 -18.11 -26.37 -5.03
N THR A 264 -17.72 -27.10 -6.08
CA THR A 264 -17.84 -28.56 -6.13
C THR A 264 -17.08 -29.23 -4.98
N ARG A 265 -15.86 -28.77 -4.69
CA ARG A 265 -15.10 -29.29 -3.54
C ARG A 265 -15.78 -29.01 -2.21
N GLU A 266 -16.24 -27.79 -1.99
CA GLU A 266 -16.94 -27.41 -0.75
C GLU A 266 -18.20 -28.23 -0.55
N GLU A 267 -18.96 -28.50 -1.62
CA GLU A 267 -20.14 -29.36 -1.57
C GLU A 267 -19.81 -30.81 -1.25
N ASN A 268 -18.78 -31.36 -1.87
CA ASN A 268 -18.31 -32.73 -1.58
C ASN A 268 -17.90 -32.88 -0.09
N ILE A 269 -17.22 -31.91 0.46
CA ILE A 269 -16.82 -31.92 1.88
C ILE A 269 -18.02 -31.71 2.80
N ARG A 270 -19.01 -30.92 2.40
CA ARG A 270 -20.26 -30.77 3.15
C ARG A 270 -20.99 -32.11 3.27
N VAL A 271 -21.09 -32.86 2.17
CA VAL A 271 -21.71 -34.19 2.16
C VAL A 271 -20.97 -35.18 3.11
N ILE A 272 -19.63 -35.15 3.09
CA ILE A 272 -18.81 -35.93 4.02
C ILE A 272 -19.06 -35.52 5.47
N THR A 273 -19.13 -34.22 5.74
CA THR A 273 -19.35 -33.70 7.10
C THR A 273 -20.71 -34.12 7.63
N GLU A 274 -21.78 -33.99 6.84
CA GLU A 274 -23.14 -34.43 7.19
C GLU A 274 -23.19 -35.94 7.49
N LYS A 275 -22.53 -36.77 6.67
CA LYS A 275 -22.38 -38.22 6.91
C LYS A 275 -21.73 -38.54 8.25
N LEU A 276 -20.70 -37.75 8.65
CA LEU A 276 -20.02 -37.91 9.93
C LEU A 276 -20.85 -37.38 11.11
N GLU A 277 -21.56 -36.28 10.93
CA GLU A 277 -22.50 -35.74 11.95
C GLU A 277 -23.59 -36.76 12.29
N GLU A 278 -24.18 -37.42 11.28
CA GLU A 278 -25.13 -38.49 11.48
C GLU A 278 -24.53 -39.70 12.22
N ALA A 279 -23.31 -40.08 11.84
CA ALA A 279 -22.63 -41.24 12.45
C ALA A 279 -22.23 -41.00 13.91
N PHE A 280 -21.94 -39.78 14.29
CA PHE A 280 -21.51 -39.39 15.64
C PHE A 280 -22.60 -38.65 16.44
N ALA A 281 -23.86 -38.72 16.00
CA ALA A 281 -24.99 -37.98 16.61
C ALA A 281 -25.12 -38.16 18.13
N ASP A 282 -24.71 -39.31 18.65
CA ASP A 282 -24.77 -39.65 20.08
C ASP A 282 -23.52 -39.20 20.89
N ASN A 283 -22.53 -38.59 20.24
CA ASN A 283 -21.27 -38.16 20.88
C ASN A 283 -21.05 -36.66 20.77
N GLU A 284 -21.58 -35.88 21.73
CA GLU A 284 -21.50 -34.41 21.75
C GLU A 284 -20.07 -33.91 21.82
N GLU A 285 -19.13 -34.60 22.47
CA GLU A 285 -17.71 -34.21 22.55
C GLU A 285 -17.04 -34.28 21.18
N TRP A 286 -17.35 -35.31 20.41
CA TRP A 286 -16.80 -35.46 19.04
C TRP A 286 -17.43 -34.46 18.08
N LEU A 287 -18.73 -34.20 18.19
CA LEU A 287 -19.44 -33.24 17.36
C LEU A 287 -18.88 -31.81 17.56
N ALA A 288 -18.51 -31.45 18.78
CA ALA A 288 -17.96 -30.14 19.09
C ALA A 288 -16.64 -29.82 18.33
N VAL A 289 -15.85 -30.85 17.98
CA VAL A 289 -14.54 -30.71 17.30
C VAL A 289 -14.51 -31.34 15.89
N LEU A 290 -15.67 -31.83 15.41
CA LEU A 290 -15.75 -32.55 14.14
C LEU A 290 -15.33 -31.70 12.97
N GLY A 291 -15.73 -30.43 12.90
CA GLY A 291 -15.35 -29.51 11.82
C GLY A 291 -13.82 -29.38 11.68
N GLU A 292 -13.14 -29.18 12.82
CA GLU A 292 -11.69 -29.11 12.85
C GLU A 292 -11.04 -30.47 12.48
N ALA A 293 -11.62 -31.60 12.94
CA ALA A 293 -11.13 -32.92 12.59
C ALA A 293 -11.22 -33.21 11.07
N VAL A 294 -12.34 -32.84 10.45
CA VAL A 294 -12.53 -32.95 8.99
C VAL A 294 -11.54 -32.05 8.25
N TYR A 295 -11.35 -30.80 8.72
CA TYR A 295 -10.35 -29.86 8.16
C TYR A 295 -8.93 -30.44 8.22
N GLN A 296 -8.53 -31.03 9.36
CA GLN A 296 -7.23 -31.66 9.52
C GLN A 296 -7.08 -32.92 8.63
N TYR A 297 -8.16 -33.65 8.41
CA TYR A 297 -8.15 -34.81 7.52
C TYR A 297 -7.98 -34.40 6.05
N GLN A 298 -8.72 -33.39 5.59
CA GLN A 298 -8.53 -32.79 4.27
C GLN A 298 -7.06 -32.32 4.09
N LYS A 299 -6.54 -31.60 5.08
CA LYS A 299 -5.16 -31.08 5.07
C LYS A 299 -4.15 -32.23 4.89
N LYS A 300 -4.26 -33.30 5.67
CA LYS A 300 -3.37 -34.46 5.56
C LYS A 300 -3.49 -35.14 4.21
N THR A 301 -4.71 -35.24 3.66
CA THR A 301 -4.96 -35.84 2.35
C THR A 301 -4.34 -35.01 1.22
N VAL A 302 -4.61 -33.71 1.17
CA VAL A 302 -4.07 -32.82 0.14
C VAL A 302 -2.55 -32.74 0.18
N ARG A 303 -1.96 -32.65 1.39
CA ARG A 303 -0.50 -32.65 1.54
C ARG A 303 0.14 -33.94 1.05
N LYS A 304 -0.48 -35.09 1.32
CA LYS A 304 -0.03 -36.39 0.80
C LYS A 304 -0.12 -36.42 -0.73
N MET A 305 -1.24 -36.01 -1.32
CA MET A 305 -1.43 -35.95 -2.78
C MET A 305 -0.32 -35.13 -3.44
N ILE A 306 -0.03 -33.93 -2.90
CA ILE A 306 1.00 -33.04 -3.46
C ILE A 306 2.38 -33.64 -3.27
N LEU A 307 2.77 -34.00 -2.03
CA LEU A 307 4.14 -34.32 -1.69
C LEU A 307 4.57 -35.72 -2.16
N LYS A 308 3.67 -36.72 -2.09
CA LYS A 308 3.99 -38.12 -2.41
C LYS A 308 3.51 -38.55 -3.80
N ASP A 309 2.31 -38.06 -4.19
CA ASP A 309 1.69 -38.49 -5.45
C ASP A 309 1.93 -37.45 -6.57
N HIS A 310 2.57 -36.31 -6.27
CA HIS A 310 2.80 -35.16 -7.18
C HIS A 310 1.51 -34.68 -7.89
N LYS A 311 0.37 -34.78 -7.19
CA LYS A 311 -0.96 -34.49 -7.70
C LYS A 311 -1.56 -33.28 -6.96
N ARG A 312 -1.77 -32.19 -7.69
CA ARG A 312 -2.47 -31.01 -7.14
C ARG A 312 -3.98 -31.22 -7.09
N PRO A 313 -4.72 -30.58 -6.17
CA PRO A 313 -6.16 -30.75 -6.03
C PRO A 313 -6.97 -30.42 -7.28
N ASP A 314 -6.48 -29.53 -8.14
CA ASP A 314 -7.08 -29.10 -9.39
C ASP A 314 -6.51 -29.80 -10.64
N GLY A 315 -5.65 -30.79 -10.45
CA GLY A 315 -5.08 -31.59 -11.53
C GLY A 315 -3.91 -30.95 -12.28
N ARG A 316 -3.52 -29.71 -11.96
CA ARG A 316 -2.37 -29.04 -12.59
C ARG A 316 -1.04 -29.72 -12.24
N ALA A 317 -0.05 -29.56 -13.13
CA ALA A 317 1.34 -29.88 -12.83
C ALA A 317 1.91 -28.91 -11.75
N ILE A 318 2.98 -29.32 -11.08
CA ILE A 318 3.58 -28.57 -9.95
C ILE A 318 3.99 -27.13 -10.34
N THR A 319 4.41 -26.94 -11.59
CA THR A 319 4.86 -25.64 -12.12
C THR A 319 3.80 -24.89 -12.96
N GLU A 320 2.65 -25.50 -13.14
CA GLU A 320 1.61 -24.97 -14.03
C GLU A 320 0.85 -23.81 -13.39
N ILE A 321 0.66 -22.74 -14.17
CA ILE A 321 -0.14 -21.57 -13.81
C ILE A 321 -1.58 -21.80 -14.24
N ARG A 322 -2.56 -21.34 -13.44
CA ARG A 322 -3.97 -21.38 -13.81
C ARG A 322 -4.23 -20.63 -15.12
N PRO A 323 -5.32 -20.91 -15.85
CA PRO A 323 -5.69 -20.15 -17.05
C PRO A 323 -5.73 -18.65 -16.76
N LEU A 324 -5.14 -17.85 -17.67
CA LEU A 324 -4.97 -16.41 -17.51
C LEU A 324 -5.76 -15.66 -18.59
N ALA A 325 -6.39 -14.55 -18.20
CA ALA A 325 -6.99 -13.58 -19.11
C ALA A 325 -6.76 -12.15 -18.59
N ALA A 326 -6.58 -11.22 -19.53
CA ALA A 326 -6.38 -9.81 -19.23
C ALA A 326 -7.19 -8.94 -20.22
N GLU A 327 -7.89 -7.95 -19.69
CA GLU A 327 -8.73 -7.03 -20.45
C GLU A 327 -8.52 -5.59 -19.95
N VAL A 328 -8.56 -4.62 -20.84
CA VAL A 328 -8.53 -3.18 -20.50
C VAL A 328 -9.81 -2.49 -20.95
N ASP A 329 -10.11 -1.31 -20.40
CA ASP A 329 -11.28 -0.48 -20.75
C ASP A 329 -12.64 -1.11 -20.45
N ILE A 330 -12.73 -1.95 -19.47
CA ILE A 330 -13.97 -2.64 -19.12
C ILE A 330 -15.03 -1.74 -18.47
N ILE A 331 -14.63 -0.57 -17.94
CA ILE A 331 -15.54 0.40 -17.33
C ILE A 331 -15.46 1.72 -18.12
N PRO A 332 -16.57 2.18 -18.74
CA PRO A 332 -16.49 3.19 -19.80
C PRO A 332 -16.22 4.62 -19.35
N ARG A 333 -16.56 5.03 -18.12
CA ARG A 333 -16.46 6.44 -17.69
C ARG A 333 -15.37 6.74 -16.68
N VAL A 334 -14.52 5.77 -16.37
CA VAL A 334 -13.36 5.95 -15.50
C VAL A 334 -12.14 6.42 -16.29
N HIS A 335 -11.07 6.83 -15.61
CA HIS A 335 -9.88 7.33 -16.30
C HIS A 335 -9.04 6.21 -16.90
N GLY A 336 -9.05 5.03 -16.31
CA GLY A 336 -8.50 3.78 -16.82
C GLY A 336 -9.05 2.61 -16.04
N SER A 337 -9.20 1.45 -16.67
CA SER A 337 -9.63 0.22 -16.01
C SER A 337 -9.02 -1.00 -16.67
N ALA A 338 -8.83 -2.04 -15.87
CA ALA A 338 -8.38 -3.33 -16.35
C ALA A 338 -8.94 -4.45 -15.47
N MET A 339 -9.10 -5.62 -16.07
CA MET A 339 -9.46 -6.85 -15.38
C MET A 339 -8.37 -7.89 -15.62
N PHE A 340 -7.97 -8.56 -14.55
CA PHE A 340 -7.05 -9.68 -14.60
C PHE A 340 -7.71 -10.91 -13.97
N THR A 341 -7.77 -11.98 -14.73
CA THR A 341 -8.37 -13.25 -14.32
C THR A 341 -7.31 -14.34 -14.28
N ARG A 342 -7.29 -15.11 -13.20
CA ARG A 342 -6.42 -16.27 -13.04
C ARG A 342 -7.21 -17.43 -12.41
N GLY A 343 -7.69 -18.35 -13.26
CA GLY A 343 -8.66 -19.36 -12.85
C GLY A 343 -9.87 -18.70 -12.19
N GLN A 344 -10.23 -19.15 -11.01
CA GLN A 344 -11.32 -18.58 -10.17
C GLN A 344 -10.85 -17.42 -9.27
N THR A 345 -9.91 -16.60 -9.74
CA THR A 345 -9.52 -15.33 -9.10
C THR A 345 -9.63 -14.23 -10.12
N GLN A 346 -10.46 -13.22 -9.85
CA GLN A 346 -10.74 -12.12 -10.77
C GLN A 346 -10.69 -10.78 -10.05
N ILE A 347 -9.87 -9.87 -10.57
CA ILE A 347 -9.66 -8.52 -10.04
C ILE A 347 -9.95 -7.49 -11.13
N CYS A 348 -10.83 -6.56 -10.81
CA CYS A 348 -11.02 -5.33 -11.57
C CYS A 348 -10.25 -4.21 -10.90
N ASN A 349 -9.35 -3.53 -11.60
CA ASN A 349 -8.69 -2.33 -11.10
C ASN A 349 -9.14 -1.09 -11.87
N VAL A 350 -9.34 0.00 -11.13
CA VAL A 350 -9.77 1.29 -11.66
C VAL A 350 -8.76 2.36 -11.25
N THR A 351 -8.26 3.11 -12.23
CA THR A 351 -7.36 4.24 -12.03
C THR A 351 -8.12 5.55 -12.09
N THR A 352 -7.87 6.42 -11.13
CA THR A 352 -8.32 7.82 -11.08
C THR A 352 -7.11 8.74 -11.03
N LEU A 353 -7.10 9.74 -11.91
CA LEU A 353 -6.08 10.80 -11.97
C LEU A 353 -6.69 12.10 -11.45
N ALA A 354 -5.92 12.85 -10.67
CA ALA A 354 -6.35 14.12 -10.08
C ALA A 354 -5.16 15.09 -9.96
N PRO A 355 -5.38 16.39 -9.71
CA PRO A 355 -4.29 17.32 -9.39
C PRO A 355 -3.49 16.88 -8.16
N LEU A 356 -2.24 17.34 -8.04
CA LEU A 356 -1.35 17.01 -6.91
C LEU A 356 -1.91 17.43 -5.55
N SER A 357 -2.75 18.47 -5.50
CA SER A 357 -3.47 18.86 -4.27
C SER A 357 -4.37 17.78 -3.67
N GLU A 358 -4.74 16.78 -4.45
CA GLU A 358 -5.50 15.60 -3.99
C GLU A 358 -4.61 14.45 -3.46
N ALA A 359 -3.29 14.65 -3.39
CA ALA A 359 -2.39 13.68 -2.77
C ALA A 359 -2.77 13.44 -1.31
N GLN A 360 -2.66 12.19 -0.87
CA GLN A 360 -2.96 11.82 0.51
C GLN A 360 -1.96 12.50 1.46
N LYS A 361 -2.45 13.25 2.43
CA LYS A 361 -1.61 13.80 3.50
C LYS A 361 -1.35 12.72 4.54
N LEU A 362 -0.11 12.61 4.96
CA LEU A 362 0.33 11.68 5.99
C LEU A 362 0.60 12.45 7.27
N ASP A 363 -0.02 12.03 8.37
CA ASP A 363 0.18 12.59 9.71
C ASP A 363 0.70 11.45 10.61
N GLY A 364 2.00 11.19 10.54
CA GLY A 364 2.68 10.09 11.21
C GLY A 364 3.92 10.54 11.98
N LEU A 365 4.69 9.54 12.44
CA LEU A 365 5.95 9.75 13.17
C LEU A 365 7.13 10.07 12.23
N ASP A 366 6.99 9.79 10.93
CA ASP A 366 7.98 10.14 9.93
C ASP A 366 7.87 11.64 9.56
N GLU A 367 9.00 12.35 9.62
CA GLU A 367 9.08 13.77 9.27
C GLU A 367 9.41 13.99 7.78
N PHE A 368 9.93 12.98 7.10
CA PHE A 368 10.34 13.07 5.69
C PHE A 368 9.18 12.75 4.73
N GLU A 369 8.26 11.88 5.10
CA GLU A 369 7.12 11.50 4.27
C GLU A 369 5.83 12.13 4.80
N THR A 370 5.48 13.31 4.24
CA THR A 370 4.29 14.09 4.65
C THR A 370 3.11 13.95 3.70
N SER A 371 3.34 13.42 2.51
CA SER A 371 2.29 13.17 1.50
C SER A 371 2.62 11.97 0.62
N LYS A 372 1.57 11.36 0.10
CA LYS A 372 1.65 10.22 -0.82
C LYS A 372 0.80 10.51 -2.06
N ARG A 373 1.44 10.66 -3.23
CA ARG A 373 0.73 10.96 -4.47
C ARG A 373 0.18 9.71 -5.18
N TYR A 374 0.74 8.53 -4.95
CA TYR A 374 0.21 7.26 -5.42
C TYR A 374 -0.45 6.50 -4.28
N MET A 375 -1.70 6.14 -4.47
CA MET A 375 -2.52 5.41 -3.51
C MET A 375 -3.07 4.16 -4.18
N HIS A 376 -2.85 3.00 -3.57
CA HIS A 376 -3.45 1.75 -4.02
C HIS A 376 -4.37 1.19 -2.94
N GLN A 377 -5.66 1.15 -3.21
CA GLN A 377 -6.65 0.59 -2.32
C GLN A 377 -7.13 -0.77 -2.84
N TYR A 378 -7.46 -1.65 -1.91
CA TYR A 378 -7.87 -3.02 -2.21
C TYR A 378 -9.12 -3.36 -1.42
N ASN A 379 -10.15 -3.85 -2.10
CA ASN A 379 -11.43 -4.25 -1.52
C ASN A 379 -11.68 -5.74 -1.73
N PHE A 380 -12.12 -6.40 -0.65
CA PHE A 380 -12.43 -7.83 -0.65
C PHE A 380 -13.84 -8.07 -0.12
N PRO A 381 -14.88 -7.86 -0.94
CA PRO A 381 -16.26 -8.06 -0.54
C PRO A 381 -16.56 -9.55 -0.33
N SER A 382 -17.50 -9.85 0.57
CA SER A 382 -17.84 -11.22 0.95
C SER A 382 -18.34 -12.08 -0.21
N TYR A 383 -19.03 -11.48 -1.17
CA TYR A 383 -19.50 -12.21 -2.37
C TYR A 383 -18.37 -12.82 -3.20
N SER A 384 -17.15 -12.26 -3.12
CA SER A 384 -15.98 -12.76 -3.88
C SER A 384 -15.57 -14.19 -3.50
N VAL A 385 -15.98 -14.64 -2.33
CA VAL A 385 -15.78 -16.01 -1.82
C VAL A 385 -17.09 -16.76 -1.55
N GLY A 386 -18.23 -16.19 -1.98
CA GLY A 386 -19.55 -16.80 -1.80
C GLY A 386 -20.14 -16.66 -0.38
N GLU A 387 -19.59 -15.76 0.46
CA GLU A 387 -20.06 -15.55 1.82
C GLU A 387 -21.03 -14.38 1.95
N THR A 388 -21.87 -14.41 2.98
CA THR A 388 -22.78 -13.31 3.34
C THR A 388 -22.25 -12.62 4.60
N LYS A 389 -21.77 -11.38 4.46
CA LYS A 389 -21.32 -10.54 5.58
C LYS A 389 -21.74 -9.09 5.36
N PRO A 390 -22.08 -8.34 6.43
CA PRO A 390 -22.32 -6.90 6.29
C PRO A 390 -21.04 -6.20 5.81
N SER A 391 -21.22 -5.23 4.91
CA SER A 391 -20.10 -4.38 4.45
C SER A 391 -19.64 -3.50 5.62
N ARG A 392 -18.40 -3.68 6.02
CA ARG A 392 -17.70 -2.84 7.00
C ARG A 392 -16.47 -2.26 6.29
N GLY A 393 -15.87 -1.21 6.79
CA GLY A 393 -14.66 -0.65 6.21
C GLY A 393 -13.53 -1.71 6.07
N PRO A 394 -12.43 -1.39 5.34
CA PRO A 394 -11.36 -2.35 5.06
C PRO A 394 -10.73 -2.88 6.36
N GLY A 395 -10.53 -4.19 6.41
CA GLY A 395 -9.83 -4.86 7.50
C GLY A 395 -8.30 -4.78 7.33
N ARG A 396 -7.56 -5.20 8.35
CA ARG A 396 -6.07 -5.22 8.34
C ARG A 396 -5.51 -6.02 7.16
N ARG A 397 -6.19 -7.09 6.70
CA ARG A 397 -5.76 -7.90 5.56
C ARG A 397 -5.86 -7.11 4.26
N GLU A 398 -6.96 -6.40 4.05
CA GLU A 398 -7.19 -5.58 2.86
C GLU A 398 -6.18 -4.44 2.77
N ILE A 399 -5.89 -3.77 3.88
CA ILE A 399 -4.83 -2.75 3.97
C ILE A 399 -3.47 -3.34 3.59
N GLY A 400 -3.14 -4.53 4.11
CA GLY A 400 -1.89 -5.22 3.78
C GLY A 400 -1.76 -5.61 2.31
N HIS A 401 -2.86 -6.05 1.67
CA HIS A 401 -2.88 -6.40 0.25
C HIS A 401 -2.75 -5.15 -0.64
N GLY A 402 -3.44 -4.06 -0.30
CA GLY A 402 -3.31 -2.78 -0.98
C GLY A 402 -1.88 -2.24 -0.91
N ALA A 403 -1.28 -2.24 0.27
CA ALA A 403 0.09 -1.78 0.49
C ALA A 403 1.14 -2.61 -0.26
N LEU A 404 0.94 -3.93 -0.40
CA LEU A 404 1.82 -4.78 -1.21
C LEU A 404 1.77 -4.39 -2.69
N ALA A 405 0.56 -4.18 -3.23
CA ALA A 405 0.39 -3.78 -4.61
C ALA A 405 0.91 -2.36 -4.87
N GLU A 406 0.70 -1.42 -3.94
CA GLU A 406 1.27 -0.08 -3.99
C GLU A 406 2.80 -0.13 -4.06
N ARG A 407 3.43 -0.85 -3.14
CA ARG A 407 4.88 -1.02 -3.06
C ARG A 407 5.46 -1.63 -4.33
N ALA A 408 4.76 -2.57 -4.95
CA ALA A 408 5.19 -3.21 -6.18
C ALA A 408 5.27 -2.25 -7.38
N LEU A 409 4.40 -1.23 -7.42
CA LEU A 409 4.28 -0.31 -8.56
C LEU A 409 5.05 1.00 -8.38
N VAL A 410 5.29 1.45 -7.15
CA VAL A 410 6.03 2.69 -6.87
C VAL A 410 7.34 2.82 -7.65
N PRO A 411 8.19 1.79 -7.80
CA PRO A 411 9.46 1.91 -8.52
C PRO A 411 9.34 2.22 -10.01
N VAL A 412 8.22 1.88 -10.62
CA VAL A 412 7.99 2.05 -12.07
C VAL A 412 7.12 3.27 -12.40
N LEU A 413 6.65 4.00 -11.42
CA LEU A 413 5.85 5.20 -11.64
C LEU A 413 6.71 6.32 -12.25
N PRO A 414 6.13 7.18 -13.10
CA PRO A 414 6.79 8.39 -13.57
C PRO A 414 7.05 9.35 -12.41
N THR A 415 8.03 10.22 -12.54
CA THR A 415 8.27 11.31 -11.59
C THR A 415 7.10 12.31 -11.59
N GLU A 416 7.05 13.17 -10.58
CA GLU A 416 6.04 14.23 -10.51
C GLU A 416 6.19 15.24 -11.67
N GLU A 417 7.41 15.50 -12.10
CA GLU A 417 7.70 16.38 -13.25
C GLU A 417 7.23 15.77 -14.57
N GLU A 418 7.39 14.45 -14.76
CA GLU A 418 6.98 13.74 -15.97
C GLU A 418 5.45 13.57 -16.05
N PHE A 419 4.80 13.39 -14.89
CA PHE A 419 3.36 13.12 -14.81
C PHE A 419 2.76 13.74 -13.54
N PRO A 420 2.38 15.02 -13.58
CA PRO A 420 2.01 15.82 -12.40
C PRO A 420 0.60 15.53 -11.87
N TYR A 421 0.29 14.26 -11.65
CA TYR A 421 -0.98 13.80 -11.11
C TYR A 421 -0.82 13.13 -9.75
N ALA A 422 -1.77 13.33 -8.87
CA ALA A 422 -2.10 12.37 -7.83
C ALA A 422 -2.82 11.19 -8.49
N ILE A 423 -2.40 9.98 -8.17
CA ILE A 423 -2.85 8.74 -8.81
C ILE A 423 -3.51 7.87 -7.74
N ARG A 424 -4.76 7.50 -7.93
CA ARG A 424 -5.45 6.54 -7.07
C ARG A 424 -5.89 5.34 -7.89
N THR A 425 -5.41 4.15 -7.51
CA THR A 425 -5.89 2.88 -8.06
C THR A 425 -6.70 2.14 -7.01
N VAL A 426 -7.78 1.50 -7.43
CA VAL A 426 -8.64 0.68 -6.57
C VAL A 426 -8.81 -0.68 -7.20
N SER A 427 -8.40 -1.72 -6.46
CA SER A 427 -8.62 -3.10 -6.85
C SER A 427 -9.87 -3.64 -6.19
N GLU A 428 -10.86 -4.00 -6.99
CA GLU A 428 -12.09 -4.66 -6.57
C GLU A 428 -11.99 -6.17 -6.83
N THR A 429 -12.10 -6.96 -5.79
CA THR A 429 -12.09 -8.42 -5.92
C THR A 429 -13.47 -8.92 -6.32
N PHE A 430 -13.61 -9.40 -7.56
CA PHE A 430 -14.87 -9.97 -8.04
C PHE A 430 -15.01 -11.44 -7.67
N GLU A 431 -13.91 -12.19 -7.74
CA GLU A 431 -13.86 -13.60 -7.36
C GLU A 431 -12.49 -13.94 -6.75
N SER A 432 -12.44 -14.85 -5.77
CA SER A 432 -11.20 -15.24 -5.10
C SER A 432 -11.09 -16.73 -4.83
N ASN A 433 -10.04 -17.31 -5.38
CA ASN A 433 -9.54 -18.64 -5.03
C ASN A 433 -8.01 -18.62 -4.88
N GLY A 434 -7.51 -17.70 -4.04
CA GLY A 434 -6.09 -17.54 -3.72
C GLY A 434 -5.33 -16.54 -4.60
N SER A 435 -4.29 -15.93 -4.01
CA SER A 435 -3.36 -14.99 -4.63
C SER A 435 -3.99 -13.74 -5.27
N THR A 436 -5.04 -13.20 -4.66
CA THR A 436 -5.76 -12.01 -5.16
C THR A 436 -4.90 -10.75 -5.16
N SER A 437 -4.01 -10.56 -4.18
CA SER A 437 -3.09 -9.41 -4.13
C SER A 437 -2.15 -9.38 -5.33
N GLN A 438 -1.70 -10.55 -5.81
CA GLN A 438 -0.83 -10.63 -6.98
C GLN A 438 -1.59 -10.35 -8.28
N ALA A 439 -2.84 -10.78 -8.39
CA ALA A 439 -3.72 -10.42 -9.49
C ALA A 439 -4.01 -8.91 -9.50
N SER A 440 -4.12 -8.26 -8.32
CA SER A 440 -4.31 -6.81 -8.23
C SER A 440 -3.11 -6.01 -8.73
N ILE A 441 -1.88 -6.51 -8.57
CA ILE A 441 -0.68 -5.91 -9.15
C ILE A 441 -0.75 -5.92 -10.69
N CYS A 442 -1.09 -7.06 -11.27
CA CYS A 442 -1.24 -7.17 -12.73
C CYS A 442 -2.35 -6.24 -13.27
N ALA A 443 -3.53 -6.26 -12.63
CA ALA A 443 -4.65 -5.41 -13.03
C ALA A 443 -4.34 -3.92 -12.89
N SER A 444 -3.68 -3.49 -11.81
CA SER A 444 -3.35 -2.07 -11.59
C SER A 444 -2.27 -1.57 -12.54
N THR A 445 -1.28 -2.39 -12.90
CA THR A 445 -0.31 -2.08 -13.95
C THR A 445 -1.04 -1.72 -15.25
N MET A 446 -1.93 -2.60 -15.71
CA MET A 446 -2.65 -2.41 -16.97
C MET A 446 -3.65 -1.24 -16.89
N SER A 447 -4.31 -1.05 -15.75
CA SER A 447 -5.23 0.07 -15.52
C SER A 447 -4.51 1.43 -15.57
N LEU A 448 -3.30 1.51 -15.00
CA LEU A 448 -2.43 2.70 -15.08
C LEU A 448 -2.01 2.98 -16.53
N MET A 449 -1.59 1.96 -17.27
CA MET A 449 -1.22 2.08 -18.68
C MET A 449 -2.42 2.52 -19.53
N ALA A 450 -3.61 1.97 -19.27
CA ALA A 450 -4.85 2.34 -19.96
C ALA A 450 -5.30 3.78 -19.62
N ALA A 451 -5.00 4.27 -18.42
CA ALA A 451 -5.27 5.66 -18.03
C ALA A 451 -4.31 6.68 -18.67
N GLY A 452 -3.28 6.23 -19.39
CA GLY A 452 -2.25 7.09 -19.95
C GLY A 452 -1.15 7.47 -18.95
N GLY A 453 -1.03 6.74 -17.83
CA GLY A 453 0.09 6.88 -16.89
C GLY A 453 1.36 6.27 -17.48
N PRO A 454 2.43 7.08 -17.75
CA PRO A 454 3.62 6.63 -18.44
C PRO A 454 4.56 5.87 -17.48
N ILE A 455 4.11 4.71 -16.98
CA ILE A 455 4.96 3.84 -16.15
C ILE A 455 6.18 3.38 -16.97
N LYS A 456 7.31 3.22 -16.29
CA LYS A 456 8.58 2.87 -16.93
C LYS A 456 8.57 1.47 -17.53
N LYS A 457 7.94 0.51 -16.82
CA LYS A 457 7.83 -0.90 -17.20
C LYS A 457 6.59 -1.53 -16.56
N PRO A 458 5.98 -2.54 -17.20
CA PRO A 458 4.91 -3.30 -16.57
C PRO A 458 5.44 -4.16 -15.42
N VAL A 459 4.60 -4.36 -14.42
CA VAL A 459 4.88 -5.19 -13.24
C VAL A 459 3.87 -6.32 -13.17
N ALA A 460 4.35 -7.55 -13.05
CA ALA A 460 3.52 -8.71 -12.77
C ALA A 460 3.77 -9.25 -11.37
N GLY A 461 2.75 -9.86 -10.78
CA GLY A 461 2.82 -10.53 -9.50
C GLY A 461 2.34 -11.97 -9.55
N ILE A 462 3.01 -12.84 -8.81
CA ILE A 462 2.66 -14.26 -8.67
C ILE A 462 3.02 -14.76 -7.27
N SER A 463 2.39 -15.85 -6.83
CA SER A 463 2.77 -16.56 -5.61
C SER A 463 3.26 -17.97 -5.89
N CYS A 464 4.15 -18.43 -5.02
CA CYS A 464 4.53 -19.83 -4.87
C CYS A 464 4.12 -20.33 -3.49
N GLY A 465 3.73 -21.59 -3.42
CA GLY A 465 3.48 -22.29 -2.18
C GLY A 465 4.56 -23.33 -1.87
N LEU A 466 4.43 -23.91 -0.69
CA LEU A 466 5.35 -24.95 -0.21
C LEU A 466 4.55 -26.01 0.53
N VAL A 467 4.88 -27.26 0.27
CA VAL A 467 4.46 -28.40 1.11
C VAL A 467 5.72 -29.11 1.55
N THR A 468 5.93 -29.24 2.86
CA THR A 468 7.08 -29.94 3.45
C THR A 468 6.67 -31.31 4.00
N GLY A 469 7.61 -32.23 4.04
CA GLY A 469 7.47 -33.54 4.69
C GLY A 469 8.13 -33.55 6.07
N GLU A 470 8.78 -34.66 6.38
CA GLU A 470 9.39 -34.93 7.71
C GLU A 470 10.81 -34.33 7.83
N THR A 471 11.49 -34.09 6.72
CA THR A 471 12.86 -33.56 6.69
C THR A 471 12.91 -32.28 5.84
N ASP A 472 13.97 -31.50 6.01
CA ASP A 472 14.20 -30.28 5.25
C ASP A 472 14.39 -30.51 3.73
N ASP A 473 14.76 -31.70 3.32
CA ASP A 473 14.93 -32.12 1.91
C ASP A 473 13.64 -32.71 1.31
N ASP A 474 12.62 -33.02 2.15
CA ASP A 474 11.32 -33.55 1.68
C ASP A 474 10.34 -32.42 1.51
N TYR A 475 10.38 -31.74 0.37
CA TYR A 475 9.51 -30.61 0.08
C TYR A 475 9.19 -30.46 -1.40
N LEU A 476 8.11 -29.73 -1.71
CA LEU A 476 7.77 -29.29 -3.06
C LEU A 476 7.36 -27.80 -3.04
N VAL A 477 7.93 -27.04 -3.97
CA VAL A 477 7.52 -25.65 -4.26
C VAL A 477 6.49 -25.67 -5.38
N LEU A 478 5.32 -25.08 -5.15
CA LEU A 478 4.19 -25.00 -6.08
C LEU A 478 4.13 -23.63 -6.72
N THR A 479 4.08 -23.55 -8.05
CA THR A 479 3.84 -22.29 -8.75
C THR A 479 2.34 -21.98 -8.80
N ASP A 480 1.95 -20.74 -8.55
CA ASP A 480 0.57 -20.25 -8.60
C ASP A 480 -0.40 -21.05 -7.72
N ILE A 481 -0.32 -20.86 -6.42
CA ILE A 481 -1.19 -21.54 -5.47
C ILE A 481 -2.62 -21.03 -5.51
N GLN A 482 -3.57 -21.97 -5.41
CA GLN A 482 -4.97 -21.67 -5.14
C GLN A 482 -5.28 -21.66 -3.63
N GLY A 483 -6.51 -21.26 -3.26
CA GLY A 483 -6.92 -21.11 -1.86
C GLY A 483 -6.67 -22.36 -1.02
N LEU A 484 -6.99 -23.56 -1.49
CA LEU A 484 -6.80 -24.80 -0.74
C LEU A 484 -5.31 -25.08 -0.48
N GLU A 485 -4.44 -24.80 -1.45
CA GLU A 485 -2.99 -24.96 -1.34
C GLU A 485 -2.37 -23.90 -0.41
N ASP A 486 -2.93 -22.67 -0.38
CA ASP A 486 -2.56 -21.68 0.63
C ASP A 486 -2.97 -22.14 2.03
N PHE A 487 -4.21 -22.60 2.23
CA PHE A 487 -4.69 -23.05 3.55
C PHE A 487 -3.92 -24.25 4.10
N PHE A 488 -3.64 -25.25 3.29
CA PHE A 488 -3.03 -26.53 3.70
C PHE A 488 -1.52 -26.59 3.53
N GLY A 489 -0.94 -25.67 2.74
CA GLY A 489 0.49 -25.53 2.57
C GLY A 489 1.19 -24.85 3.75
N ASP A 490 2.49 -24.72 3.63
CA ASP A 490 3.39 -24.20 4.66
C ASP A 490 3.90 -22.80 4.36
N MET A 491 3.76 -22.31 3.12
CA MET A 491 4.25 -21.01 2.66
C MET A 491 3.32 -20.41 1.60
N ASP A 492 3.14 -19.10 1.67
CA ASP A 492 2.64 -18.25 0.59
C ASP A 492 3.72 -17.19 0.29
N PHE A 493 4.49 -17.42 -0.79
CA PHE A 493 5.63 -16.60 -1.19
C PHE A 493 5.27 -15.76 -2.40
N LYS A 494 5.02 -14.49 -2.19
CA LYS A 494 4.55 -13.52 -3.17
C LYS A 494 5.71 -12.70 -3.70
N VAL A 495 5.90 -12.65 -5.01
CA VAL A 495 6.91 -11.82 -5.66
C VAL A 495 6.29 -11.03 -6.80
N ALA A 496 6.55 -9.74 -6.81
CA ALA A 496 6.24 -8.86 -7.92
C ALA A 496 7.52 -8.28 -8.53
N GLY A 497 7.49 -8.00 -9.81
CA GLY A 497 8.62 -7.39 -10.50
C GLY A 497 8.37 -7.18 -11.99
N THR A 498 9.33 -6.51 -12.61
CA THR A 498 9.45 -6.31 -14.05
C THR A 498 10.29 -7.43 -14.67
N HIS A 499 10.61 -7.33 -15.97
CA HIS A 499 11.58 -8.21 -16.61
C HIS A 499 12.99 -8.09 -16.02
N ASP A 500 13.35 -6.92 -15.48
CA ASP A 500 14.73 -6.63 -15.03
C ASP A 500 14.97 -7.01 -13.56
N GLY A 501 13.92 -7.02 -12.72
CA GLY A 501 14.12 -7.34 -11.32
C GLY A 501 12.87 -7.26 -10.45
N ILE A 502 13.06 -7.52 -9.17
CA ILE A 502 12.04 -7.57 -8.14
C ILE A 502 11.67 -6.15 -7.70
N THR A 503 10.36 -5.90 -7.56
CA THR A 503 9.84 -4.65 -7.00
C THR A 503 9.18 -4.85 -5.64
N ALA A 504 8.64 -6.04 -5.35
CA ALA A 504 8.11 -6.35 -4.01
C ALA A 504 8.18 -7.85 -3.71
N ILE A 505 8.39 -8.16 -2.42
CA ILE A 505 8.24 -9.52 -1.87
C ILE A 505 7.37 -9.45 -0.61
N GLN A 506 6.54 -10.46 -0.43
CA GLN A 506 5.91 -10.77 0.85
C GLN A 506 5.85 -12.28 1.03
N MET A 507 6.40 -12.77 2.14
CA MET A 507 6.40 -14.19 2.49
C MET A 507 5.65 -14.40 3.81
N ASP A 508 4.66 -15.27 3.77
CA ASP A 508 3.93 -15.76 4.93
C ASP A 508 4.18 -17.26 5.08
N ILE A 509 4.49 -17.74 6.27
CA ILE A 509 4.74 -19.16 6.52
C ILE A 509 3.98 -19.67 7.74
N LYS A 510 3.80 -21.00 7.82
CA LYS A 510 3.10 -21.71 8.91
C LYS A 510 3.98 -22.73 9.61
N ILE A 511 5.28 -22.70 9.33
CA ILE A 511 6.34 -23.56 9.88
C ILE A 511 7.46 -22.70 10.49
N HIS A 512 8.44 -23.30 11.14
CA HIS A 512 9.50 -22.61 11.88
C HIS A 512 10.63 -22.04 11.02
N GLY A 513 10.44 -21.90 9.72
CA GLY A 513 11.37 -21.25 8.82
C GLY A 513 11.68 -22.03 7.55
N LEU A 514 12.34 -21.36 6.62
CA LEU A 514 12.74 -21.88 5.32
C LEU A 514 14.25 -22.00 5.22
N THR A 515 14.72 -23.07 4.57
CA THR A 515 16.12 -23.21 4.18
C THR A 515 16.45 -22.28 3.02
N ARG A 516 17.74 -22.00 2.82
CA ARG A 516 18.22 -21.18 1.70
C ARG A 516 17.77 -21.75 0.35
N GLN A 517 17.85 -23.07 0.19
CA GLN A 517 17.47 -23.75 -1.03
C GLN A 517 15.99 -23.51 -1.40
N ILE A 518 15.08 -23.56 -0.42
CA ILE A 518 13.65 -23.29 -0.63
C ILE A 518 13.43 -21.83 -1.07
N VAL A 519 14.10 -20.86 -0.42
CA VAL A 519 13.99 -19.44 -0.79
C VAL A 519 14.51 -19.20 -2.21
N GLU A 520 15.66 -19.77 -2.57
CA GLU A 520 16.23 -19.65 -3.91
C GLU A 520 15.32 -20.27 -4.98
N GLU A 521 14.75 -21.45 -4.71
CA GLU A 521 13.81 -22.10 -5.62
C GLU A 521 12.52 -21.30 -5.79
N ALA A 522 11.92 -20.77 -4.70
CA ALA A 522 10.72 -19.97 -4.74
C ALA A 522 10.94 -18.68 -5.57
N ILE A 523 12.07 -18.01 -5.39
CA ILE A 523 12.43 -16.82 -6.18
C ILE A 523 12.61 -17.18 -7.66
N ALA A 524 13.27 -18.27 -7.98
CA ALA A 524 13.44 -18.72 -9.37
C ALA A 524 12.12 -19.09 -10.04
N ARG A 525 11.23 -19.81 -9.33
CA ARG A 525 9.89 -20.17 -9.81
C ARG A 525 9.03 -18.94 -10.09
N THR A 526 9.03 -17.99 -9.16
CA THR A 526 8.26 -16.74 -9.34
C THR A 526 8.81 -15.88 -10.47
N LYS A 527 10.12 -15.90 -10.74
CA LYS A 527 10.71 -15.22 -11.91
C LYS A 527 10.14 -15.78 -13.21
N GLN A 528 10.22 -17.11 -13.40
CA GLN A 528 9.72 -17.78 -14.60
C GLN A 528 8.23 -17.48 -14.83
N ALA A 529 7.44 -17.50 -13.76
CA ALA A 529 6.01 -17.23 -13.84
C ALA A 529 5.72 -15.76 -14.18
N ARG A 530 6.45 -14.80 -13.61
CA ARG A 530 6.30 -13.37 -13.93
C ARG A 530 6.62 -13.08 -15.39
N GLU A 531 7.73 -13.63 -15.90
CA GLU A 531 8.12 -13.51 -17.31
C GLU A 531 7.00 -13.97 -18.24
N TYR A 532 6.41 -15.14 -17.95
CA TYR A 532 5.28 -15.66 -18.71
C TYR A 532 4.06 -14.73 -18.65
N ILE A 533 3.69 -14.26 -17.46
CA ILE A 533 2.52 -13.36 -17.28
C ILE A 533 2.72 -12.03 -18.03
N LEU A 534 3.91 -11.44 -17.93
CA LEU A 534 4.24 -10.19 -18.64
C LEU A 534 4.11 -10.39 -20.15
N THR A 535 4.87 -11.34 -20.72
CA THR A 535 5.01 -11.52 -22.17
C THR A 535 3.76 -12.11 -22.82
N GLU A 536 3.17 -13.15 -22.21
CA GLU A 536 2.12 -13.93 -22.85
C GLU A 536 0.71 -13.42 -22.56
N VAL A 537 0.53 -12.57 -21.53
CA VAL A 537 -0.80 -12.14 -21.08
C VAL A 537 -0.93 -10.61 -21.06
N MET A 538 -0.12 -9.93 -20.25
CA MET A 538 -0.31 -8.49 -19.99
C MET A 538 0.08 -7.64 -21.20
N GLU A 539 1.24 -7.89 -21.82
CA GLU A 539 1.71 -7.16 -22.99
C GLU A 539 0.86 -7.40 -24.24
N LYS A 540 0.15 -8.55 -24.31
CA LYS A 540 -0.84 -8.81 -25.37
C LYS A 540 -2.13 -8.02 -25.16
N ALA A 541 -2.51 -7.73 -23.94
CA ALA A 541 -3.68 -6.90 -23.62
C ALA A 541 -3.38 -5.41 -23.79
N ILE A 542 -2.20 -4.96 -23.32
CA ILE A 542 -1.72 -3.60 -23.49
C ILE A 542 -0.16 -3.61 -23.46
N ALA A 543 0.46 -3.37 -24.60
CA ALA A 543 1.91 -3.45 -24.75
C ALA A 543 2.65 -2.22 -24.20
N GLU A 544 2.05 -1.04 -24.35
CA GLU A 544 2.64 0.24 -23.92
C GLU A 544 1.58 1.13 -23.27
N PRO A 545 1.98 2.03 -22.34
CA PRO A 545 1.07 3.04 -21.83
C PRO A 545 0.48 3.89 -22.95
N ARG A 546 -0.78 4.27 -22.82
CA ARG A 546 -1.41 5.19 -23.77
C ARG A 546 -0.71 6.53 -23.74
N LYS A 547 -0.57 7.16 -24.91
CA LYS A 547 0.13 8.43 -25.10
C LYS A 547 -0.60 9.63 -24.47
N THR A 548 -1.89 9.51 -24.25
CA THR A 548 -2.76 10.55 -23.69
C THR A 548 -3.61 9.98 -22.58
N VAL A 549 -3.93 10.81 -21.60
CA VAL A 549 -4.88 10.45 -20.55
C VAL A 549 -6.28 10.22 -21.16
N GLY A 550 -7.07 9.37 -20.49
CA GLY A 550 -8.41 9.01 -20.92
C GLY A 550 -9.33 10.23 -21.12
N GLU A 551 -10.39 10.08 -21.92
CA GLU A 551 -11.34 11.16 -22.26
C GLU A 551 -11.91 11.86 -21.02
N PHE A 552 -12.24 11.09 -19.98
CA PHE A 552 -12.84 11.59 -18.75
C PHE A 552 -11.79 12.00 -17.69
N ALA A 553 -10.51 11.74 -17.96
CA ALA A 553 -9.45 12.17 -17.07
C ALA A 553 -9.19 13.67 -17.19
N PRO A 554 -8.91 14.36 -16.09
CA PRO A 554 -8.54 15.76 -16.14
C PRO A 554 -7.20 15.92 -16.87
N LYS A 555 -7.13 16.93 -17.76
CA LYS A 555 -5.88 17.35 -18.40
C LYS A 555 -5.19 18.38 -17.54
N ILE A 556 -3.86 18.48 -17.64
CA ILE A 556 -3.07 19.47 -16.90
C ILE A 556 -2.27 20.32 -17.89
N ILE A 557 -2.40 21.65 -17.73
CA ILE A 557 -1.50 22.64 -18.35
C ILE A 557 -0.56 23.14 -17.29
N GLN A 558 0.75 23.04 -17.54
CA GLN A 558 1.77 23.62 -16.68
C GLN A 558 2.31 24.92 -17.29
N MET A 559 2.53 25.94 -16.45
CA MET A 559 3.19 27.17 -16.81
C MET A 559 3.98 27.74 -15.63
N MET A 560 4.91 28.62 -15.91
CA MET A 560 5.69 29.33 -14.88
C MET A 560 5.29 30.79 -14.84
N ILE A 561 5.19 31.35 -13.67
CA ILE A 561 5.03 32.79 -13.44
C ILE A 561 6.15 33.28 -12.52
N ASP A 562 6.41 34.57 -12.55
CA ASP A 562 7.33 35.19 -11.60
C ASP A 562 6.81 34.99 -10.16
N PRO A 563 7.61 34.41 -9.25
CA PRO A 563 7.20 34.24 -7.85
C PRO A 563 6.71 35.51 -7.18
N GLN A 564 7.22 36.70 -7.58
CA GLN A 564 6.75 37.98 -7.07
C GLN A 564 5.30 38.31 -7.49
N LYS A 565 4.80 37.66 -8.55
CA LYS A 565 3.44 37.85 -9.09
C LYS A 565 2.41 36.87 -8.51
N ILE A 566 2.82 35.87 -7.74
CA ILE A 566 1.93 34.89 -7.11
C ILE A 566 0.85 35.62 -6.30
N GLY A 567 1.22 36.65 -5.53
CA GLY A 567 0.28 37.44 -4.73
C GLY A 567 -0.81 38.14 -5.55
N GLU A 568 -0.48 38.61 -6.79
CA GLU A 568 -1.46 39.21 -7.71
C GLU A 568 -2.41 38.15 -8.27
N VAL A 569 -1.90 36.97 -8.65
CA VAL A 569 -2.69 35.87 -9.20
C VAL A 569 -3.62 35.26 -8.16
N VAL A 570 -3.14 35.07 -6.94
CA VAL A 570 -3.96 34.57 -5.81
C VAL A 570 -4.97 35.62 -5.37
N GLY A 571 -4.55 36.89 -5.31
CA GLY A 571 -5.36 37.98 -4.84
C GLY A 571 -5.58 37.97 -3.33
N GLN A 572 -6.17 39.05 -2.81
CA GLN A 572 -6.42 39.17 -1.38
C GLN A 572 -7.36 38.07 -0.89
N ARG A 573 -6.89 37.23 0.04
CA ARG A 573 -7.63 36.07 0.58
C ARG A 573 -8.11 35.10 -0.51
N GLY A 574 -7.37 34.95 -1.61
CA GLY A 574 -7.73 34.03 -2.71
C GLY A 574 -8.82 34.58 -3.66
N LYS A 575 -9.21 35.82 -3.58
CA LYS A 575 -10.35 36.38 -4.35
C LYS A 575 -10.15 36.25 -5.87
N THR A 576 -8.95 36.54 -6.36
CA THR A 576 -8.66 36.51 -7.81
C THR A 576 -8.65 35.12 -8.34
N ILE A 577 -7.89 34.21 -7.72
CA ILE A 577 -7.80 32.80 -8.16
C ILE A 577 -9.17 32.10 -8.07
N ASN A 578 -9.96 32.36 -7.02
CA ASN A 578 -11.30 31.78 -6.89
C ASN A 578 -12.22 32.27 -7.99
N ALA A 579 -12.15 33.55 -8.38
CA ALA A 579 -12.95 34.10 -9.49
C ALA A 579 -12.60 33.40 -10.82
N ILE A 580 -11.31 33.11 -11.07
CA ILE A 580 -10.89 32.34 -12.25
C ILE A 580 -11.47 30.92 -12.20
N ILE A 581 -11.36 30.25 -11.05
CA ILE A 581 -11.88 28.89 -10.83
C ILE A 581 -13.40 28.85 -11.03
N ASP A 582 -14.13 29.80 -10.44
CA ASP A 582 -15.60 29.86 -10.53
C ASP A 582 -16.08 30.11 -11.97
N GLU A 583 -15.36 30.92 -12.76
CA GLU A 583 -15.71 31.21 -14.14
C GLU A 583 -15.38 30.07 -15.12
N THR A 584 -14.25 29.40 -14.90
CA THR A 584 -13.73 28.40 -15.85
C THR A 584 -14.00 26.95 -15.42
N GLY A 585 -14.34 26.71 -14.16
CA GLY A 585 -14.57 25.36 -13.61
C GLY A 585 -13.30 24.52 -13.49
N VAL A 586 -12.10 25.10 -13.68
CA VAL A 586 -10.81 24.39 -13.55
C VAL A 586 -10.34 24.39 -12.08
N LYS A 587 -9.40 23.50 -11.75
CA LYS A 587 -8.60 23.57 -10.53
C LYS A 587 -7.24 24.20 -10.85
N ILE A 588 -6.75 25.06 -9.95
CA ILE A 588 -5.46 25.73 -10.13
C ILE A 588 -4.63 25.55 -8.86
N ASP A 589 -3.44 25.00 -9.02
CA ASP A 589 -2.43 24.87 -7.97
C ASP A 589 -1.23 25.75 -8.32
N ILE A 590 -0.68 26.47 -7.34
CA ILE A 590 0.50 27.33 -7.50
C ILE A 590 1.49 26.99 -6.40
N THR A 591 2.72 26.72 -6.77
CA THR A 591 3.83 26.47 -5.85
C THR A 591 4.61 27.75 -5.55
N ASP A 592 5.36 27.78 -4.47
CA ASP A 592 6.09 28.98 -4.00
C ASP A 592 7.19 29.44 -4.99
N ASP A 593 7.66 28.56 -5.86
CA ASP A 593 8.62 28.86 -6.94
C ASP A 593 7.98 29.40 -8.23
N GLY A 594 6.65 29.51 -8.25
CA GLY A 594 5.90 30.07 -9.38
C GLY A 594 5.42 29.05 -10.42
N ALA A 595 5.55 27.75 -10.17
CA ALA A 595 4.95 26.75 -11.05
C ALA A 595 3.42 26.73 -10.84
N VAL A 596 2.68 26.87 -11.95
CA VAL A 596 1.22 26.87 -11.99
C VAL A 596 0.73 25.64 -12.73
N SER A 597 -0.14 24.85 -12.11
CA SER A 597 -0.82 23.72 -12.72
C SER A 597 -2.31 24.03 -12.86
N ILE A 598 -2.82 24.04 -14.10
CA ILE A 598 -4.23 24.25 -14.43
C ILE A 598 -4.80 22.91 -14.83
N CYS A 599 -5.78 22.41 -14.08
CA CYS A 599 -6.36 21.09 -14.25
C CYS A 599 -7.85 21.17 -14.58
N GLY A 600 -8.25 20.55 -15.70
CA GLY A 600 -9.64 20.54 -16.15
C GLY A 600 -9.92 19.49 -17.21
N THR A 601 -11.18 19.28 -17.54
CA THR A 601 -11.62 18.35 -18.60
C THR A 601 -11.82 19.06 -19.95
N GLU A 602 -12.18 20.35 -19.93
CA GLU A 602 -12.45 21.14 -21.13
C GLU A 602 -11.28 22.03 -21.51
N GLN A 603 -10.65 21.75 -22.64
CA GLN A 603 -9.47 22.46 -23.12
C GLN A 603 -9.70 23.97 -23.23
N ALA A 604 -10.87 24.42 -23.75
CA ALA A 604 -11.18 25.82 -23.91
C ALA A 604 -11.20 26.59 -22.58
N MET A 605 -11.69 25.97 -21.50
CA MET A 605 -11.74 26.57 -20.17
C MET A 605 -10.35 26.64 -19.54
N MET A 606 -9.52 25.61 -19.78
CA MET A 606 -8.12 25.61 -19.31
C MET A 606 -7.29 26.68 -20.02
N ASP A 607 -7.48 26.84 -21.33
CA ASP A 607 -6.81 27.89 -22.13
C ASP A 607 -7.24 29.28 -21.69
N GLN A 608 -8.50 29.45 -21.32
CA GLN A 608 -9.01 30.71 -20.77
C GLN A 608 -8.40 31.01 -19.39
N ALA A 609 -8.35 30.04 -18.49
CA ALA A 609 -7.71 30.20 -17.19
C ALA A 609 -6.22 30.55 -17.34
N LYS A 610 -5.52 29.85 -18.24
CA LYS A 610 -4.10 30.16 -18.58
C LYS A 610 -3.94 31.60 -19.03
N LYS A 611 -4.79 32.05 -19.96
CA LYS A 611 -4.78 33.42 -20.48
C LYS A 611 -5.02 34.46 -19.37
N TYR A 612 -5.93 34.21 -18.46
CA TYR A 612 -6.17 35.09 -17.32
C TYR A 612 -4.95 35.18 -16.41
N ILE A 613 -4.33 34.06 -16.10
CA ILE A 613 -3.11 34.03 -15.27
C ILE A 613 -1.97 34.76 -15.96
N GLU A 614 -1.76 34.56 -17.28
CA GLU A 614 -0.77 35.29 -18.06
C GLU A 614 -0.97 36.81 -18.03
N ILE A 615 -2.21 37.27 -18.16
CA ILE A 615 -2.57 38.70 -18.09
C ILE A 615 -2.31 39.27 -16.70
N ILE A 616 -2.63 38.53 -15.63
CA ILE A 616 -2.46 39.00 -14.25
C ILE A 616 -0.97 39.00 -13.88
N ALA A 617 -0.24 37.98 -14.23
CA ALA A 617 1.17 37.82 -13.89
C ALA A 617 2.13 38.71 -14.72
N SER A 618 1.66 39.27 -15.84
CA SER A 618 2.47 40.15 -16.69
C SER A 618 2.13 41.63 -16.47
N ASP A 619 3.12 42.48 -16.68
CA ASP A 619 2.89 43.91 -16.81
C ASP A 619 2.44 44.24 -18.24
N PHE A 620 1.51 45.18 -18.36
CA PHE A 620 1.06 45.65 -19.69
C PHE A 620 2.18 46.37 -20.42
N THR A 621 2.38 46.02 -21.68
CA THR A 621 3.41 46.61 -22.55
C THR A 621 2.75 47.56 -23.59
N GLU A 622 3.45 48.63 -23.97
CA GLU A 622 2.96 49.56 -24.99
C GLU A 622 2.81 48.84 -26.33
N GLY A 623 1.69 49.08 -27.00
CA GLY A 623 1.32 48.42 -28.24
C GLY A 623 0.60 47.05 -28.06
N GLN A 624 0.52 46.50 -26.86
CA GLN A 624 -0.19 45.24 -26.60
C GLN A 624 -1.71 45.43 -26.84
N ILE A 625 -2.28 44.50 -27.62
CA ILE A 625 -3.71 44.47 -27.90
C ILE A 625 -4.37 43.50 -26.94
N LEU A 626 -5.40 43.99 -26.25
CA LEU A 626 -6.15 43.21 -25.26
C LEU A 626 -7.66 43.31 -25.54
N THR A 627 -8.37 42.28 -25.12
CA THR A 627 -9.85 42.31 -25.11
C THR A 627 -10.30 42.43 -23.65
N GLY A 628 -11.11 43.43 -23.34
CA GLY A 628 -11.60 43.68 -22.01
C GLY A 628 -13.10 43.89 -21.98
N LYS A 629 -13.75 43.55 -20.87
CA LYS A 629 -15.16 43.75 -20.60
C LYS A 629 -15.36 45.04 -19.84
N VAL A 630 -16.26 45.91 -20.26
CA VAL A 630 -16.60 47.14 -19.56
C VAL A 630 -17.32 46.83 -18.24
N VAL A 631 -16.66 47.08 -17.12
CA VAL A 631 -17.15 46.76 -15.78
C VAL A 631 -17.63 47.99 -15.01
N SER A 632 -17.19 49.19 -15.41
CA SER A 632 -17.63 50.47 -14.79
C SER A 632 -17.49 51.63 -15.77
N ILE A 633 -18.45 52.52 -15.76
CA ILE A 633 -18.45 53.76 -16.57
C ILE A 633 -18.44 54.95 -15.61
N LYS A 634 -17.58 55.91 -15.91
CA LYS A 634 -17.46 57.21 -15.21
C LYS A 634 -17.45 58.33 -16.26
N ASP A 635 -17.75 59.58 -15.84
CA ASP A 635 -17.78 60.75 -16.75
C ASP A 635 -16.48 60.93 -17.54
N PHE A 636 -15.34 60.50 -17.01
CA PHE A 636 -14.00 60.62 -17.62
C PHE A 636 -13.51 59.41 -18.41
N GLY A 637 -14.26 58.28 -18.40
CA GLY A 637 -13.85 57.10 -19.12
C GLY A 637 -14.51 55.81 -18.67
N ALA A 638 -14.16 54.71 -19.32
CA ALA A 638 -14.64 53.37 -19.01
C ALA A 638 -13.52 52.52 -18.40
N PHE A 639 -13.85 51.74 -17.37
CA PHE A 639 -12.98 50.72 -16.80
C PHE A 639 -13.29 49.39 -17.45
N LEU A 640 -12.24 48.75 -17.95
CA LEU A 640 -12.29 47.43 -18.58
C LEU A 640 -11.55 46.42 -17.74
N GLU A 641 -12.18 45.27 -17.51
CA GLU A 641 -11.56 44.12 -16.89
C GLU A 641 -11.01 43.17 -17.97
N PHE A 642 -9.72 42.87 -17.91
CA PHE A 642 -9.00 41.98 -18.86
C PHE A 642 -8.88 40.54 -18.34
N ALA A 643 -8.86 40.44 -17.03
CA ALA A 643 -8.88 39.17 -16.29
C ALA A 643 -9.46 39.50 -14.90
N PRO A 644 -9.99 38.56 -14.13
CA PRO A 644 -10.53 38.78 -12.79
C PRO A 644 -9.57 39.58 -11.92
N GLY A 645 -10.02 40.76 -11.47
CA GLY A 645 -9.24 41.69 -10.64
C GLY A 645 -8.15 42.51 -11.37
N LYS A 646 -7.99 42.36 -12.71
CA LYS A 646 -7.02 43.12 -13.52
C LYS A 646 -7.78 44.10 -14.42
N GLU A 647 -7.88 45.36 -13.98
CA GLU A 647 -8.64 46.40 -14.68
C GLU A 647 -7.71 47.43 -15.33
N GLY A 648 -8.24 48.15 -16.31
CA GLY A 648 -7.58 49.30 -16.93
C GLY A 648 -8.57 50.34 -17.38
N LEU A 649 -8.11 51.62 -17.40
CA LEU A 649 -8.91 52.77 -17.78
C LEU A 649 -8.71 53.13 -19.25
N VAL A 650 -9.83 53.24 -19.97
CA VAL A 650 -9.89 53.92 -21.27
C VAL A 650 -10.50 55.31 -21.05
N HIS A 651 -9.68 56.35 -21.14
CA HIS A 651 -10.14 57.72 -21.01
C HIS A 651 -11.11 58.09 -22.14
N ILE A 652 -12.10 58.94 -21.87
CA ILE A 652 -13.14 59.36 -22.84
C ILE A 652 -12.54 59.80 -24.20
N SER A 653 -11.39 60.50 -24.17
CA SER A 653 -10.68 60.93 -25.40
C SER A 653 -10.03 59.79 -26.23
N LYS A 654 -10.02 58.55 -25.69
CA LYS A 654 -9.44 57.35 -26.30
C LYS A 654 -10.50 56.32 -26.74
N LEU A 655 -11.79 56.68 -26.58
CA LEU A 655 -12.90 55.79 -26.96
C LEU A 655 -13.15 55.74 -28.45
N ALA A 656 -13.19 56.92 -29.10
CA ALA A 656 -13.45 57.06 -30.55
C ALA A 656 -12.57 58.11 -31.21
N LYS A 657 -12.47 58.07 -32.56
CA LYS A 657 -11.73 59.05 -33.35
C LYS A 657 -12.42 60.42 -33.37
N GLN A 658 -13.75 60.44 -33.20
CA GLN A 658 -14.58 61.64 -33.07
C GLN A 658 -14.66 62.08 -31.62
N ARG A 659 -15.02 63.34 -31.39
CA ARG A 659 -15.25 63.87 -30.02
C ARG A 659 -16.44 63.18 -29.39
N VAL A 660 -16.24 62.56 -28.26
CA VAL A 660 -17.25 61.85 -27.46
C VAL A 660 -17.73 62.81 -26.36
N GLU A 661 -19.03 63.00 -26.23
CA GLU A 661 -19.61 63.85 -25.19
C GLU A 661 -19.93 63.07 -23.93
N LYS A 662 -20.37 61.81 -24.06
CA LYS A 662 -20.62 60.88 -22.96
C LYS A 662 -20.04 59.53 -23.27
N VAL A 663 -19.49 58.86 -22.28
CA VAL A 663 -18.87 57.53 -22.44
C VAL A 663 -19.86 56.51 -22.92
N GLU A 664 -21.11 56.61 -22.48
CA GLU A 664 -22.23 55.72 -22.83
C GLU A 664 -22.64 55.83 -24.31
N ASP A 665 -22.25 56.91 -25.02
CA ASP A 665 -22.49 57.02 -26.47
C ASP A 665 -21.63 56.06 -27.29
N VAL A 666 -20.57 55.50 -26.70
CA VAL A 666 -19.60 54.63 -27.38
C VAL A 666 -19.57 53.21 -26.81
N VAL A 667 -19.68 53.07 -25.49
CA VAL A 667 -19.60 51.76 -24.80
C VAL A 667 -20.66 51.65 -23.71
N SER A 668 -21.18 50.49 -23.51
CA SER A 668 -22.14 50.15 -22.44
C SER A 668 -21.54 49.18 -21.43
N LEU A 669 -22.08 49.15 -20.22
CA LEU A 669 -21.71 48.15 -19.22
C LEU A 669 -21.91 46.75 -19.77
N GLY A 670 -20.87 45.93 -19.66
CA GLY A 670 -20.86 44.54 -20.16
C GLY A 670 -20.35 44.39 -21.59
N ASP A 671 -20.11 45.48 -22.34
CA ASP A 671 -19.52 45.39 -23.68
C ASP A 671 -18.12 44.79 -23.63
N VAL A 672 -17.81 43.93 -24.59
CA VAL A 672 -16.50 43.35 -24.78
C VAL A 672 -15.81 44.06 -25.93
N VAL A 673 -14.76 44.80 -25.64
CA VAL A 673 -14.08 45.65 -26.62
C VAL A 673 -12.58 45.38 -26.69
N LYS A 674 -12.00 45.52 -27.88
CA LYS A 674 -10.54 45.47 -28.07
C LYS A 674 -9.94 46.85 -27.80
N VAL A 675 -8.79 46.83 -27.11
CA VAL A 675 -8.00 48.01 -26.79
C VAL A 675 -6.53 47.78 -27.04
N VAL A 676 -5.79 48.86 -27.29
CA VAL A 676 -4.32 48.83 -27.31
C VAL A 676 -3.78 49.55 -26.09
N CYS A 677 -2.78 48.95 -25.45
CA CYS A 677 -2.03 49.57 -24.37
C CYS A 677 -1.18 50.75 -24.89
N MET A 678 -1.34 51.92 -24.28
CA MET A 678 -0.62 53.15 -24.66
C MET A 678 0.60 53.40 -23.78
N GLY A 679 0.97 52.43 -22.95
CA GLY A 679 2.02 52.62 -21.94
C GLY A 679 1.58 53.36 -20.70
N LYS A 680 2.53 53.79 -19.88
CA LYS A 680 2.27 54.51 -18.63
C LYS A 680 2.10 56.04 -18.88
N ASP A 681 1.11 56.63 -18.29
CA ASP A 681 0.89 58.09 -18.29
C ASP A 681 1.92 58.77 -17.39
N LYS A 682 1.89 60.13 -17.39
CA LYS A 682 2.81 60.96 -16.56
C LYS A 682 2.69 60.72 -15.06
N MET A 683 1.65 60.03 -14.64
CA MET A 683 1.39 59.66 -13.23
C MET A 683 1.72 58.18 -12.99
N GLY A 684 2.33 57.49 -13.96
CA GLY A 684 2.72 56.06 -13.84
C GLY A 684 1.59 55.05 -14.02
N ARG A 685 0.37 55.48 -14.41
CA ARG A 685 -0.78 54.61 -14.60
C ARG A 685 -0.87 54.16 -16.04
N VAL A 686 -1.15 52.85 -16.24
CA VAL A 686 -1.33 52.26 -17.58
C VAL A 686 -2.62 52.80 -18.21
N SER A 687 -2.53 53.29 -19.45
CA SER A 687 -3.65 53.78 -20.22
C SER A 687 -3.92 52.93 -21.46
N PHE A 688 -5.20 52.88 -21.84
CA PHE A 688 -5.65 52.05 -22.98
C PHE A 688 -6.45 52.93 -23.96
N SER A 689 -6.50 52.45 -25.24
CA SER A 689 -7.24 53.16 -26.29
C SER A 689 -8.00 52.16 -27.18
N ILE A 690 -9.29 52.46 -27.40
CA ILE A 690 -10.13 51.73 -28.37
C ILE A 690 -9.88 52.28 -29.77
N LYS A 691 -9.77 53.62 -29.90
CA LYS A 691 -9.64 54.29 -31.22
C LYS A 691 -8.34 53.97 -31.96
N ASP A 692 -7.28 53.66 -31.19
CA ASP A 692 -5.92 53.43 -31.74
C ASP A 692 -5.66 51.93 -32.04
N VAL A 693 -6.65 51.04 -31.85
CA VAL A 693 -6.56 49.63 -32.25
C VAL A 693 -6.35 49.54 -33.77
N PRO A 694 -5.29 48.84 -34.27
CA PRO A 694 -5.06 48.64 -35.70
C PRO A 694 -6.23 48.05 -36.43
N ALA A 695 -6.45 48.45 -37.70
CA ALA A 695 -7.62 48.05 -38.47
C ALA A 695 -7.65 46.53 -38.79
N ASP A 696 -6.49 45.92 -38.85
CA ASP A 696 -6.25 44.49 -39.07
C ASP A 696 -6.43 43.64 -37.78
N ALA A 697 -6.52 44.31 -36.63
CA ALA A 697 -6.74 43.67 -35.33
C ALA A 697 -8.18 43.93 -34.74
N LYS A 698 -9.04 44.66 -35.45
CA LYS A 698 -10.41 44.99 -35.00
C LYS A 698 -11.39 43.82 -35.05
#